data_ea339b79a07d02fe5da953e0b905fe97
#
_entry.id   ea339b79a07d02fe5da953e0b905fe97
#
_cell.length_a   1.000
_cell.length_b   1.000
_cell.length_c   1.000
_cell.angle_alpha   90.00
_cell.angle_beta   90.00
_cell.angle_gamma   90.00
#
_symmetry.space_group_name_H-M   'P 1'
#
loop_
_entity.id
_entity.type
_entity.pdbx_description
1 polymer ?
#
loop_
_entity_poly.entity_id
_entity_poly.type
_entity_poly.pdbx_seq_one_letter_code
_entity_poly.pdbx_strand_id
1 'polypeptide(L)'
;MAGLAVASFADQIALKGYSPESAKRQIAIEKQYRSLASTTEIAKFHRYLTAEPHMAGSQRNNELARWVAEQWKQQGMEDVKIHEYDVLHSKPREISLEMISPVEYRATLREAPYDADPDTKNPRASGAFLGYSASGEVTAPVIYAHSGNPEDYDYLRTQGISVRGKIVLVRYSNPYSYRGFKALTAERQGAAAILIYSDPQEDGYGQGKVFPDGPWGPETHIQRGAITYDFIQPGDPLTPGWASVPGAKRIPIAEAVSLPKIMGVPLSWHDARPLLMNMDGPAAPQAWQGGLPFQYHLGGESVCVHLKVDMDTSTQAYFVTEARIRGAELPDEWIVLGNHRDAWVYGGVDPSSGTASMLELTRNLGEMLKKGVRPRRTLVICSWDGEEYALTGSTEWGEEFADELKKKAIAYLNVDSSASGAMFHGTPVASLATVLVDVSRTLPAPSGKTLYDEWRVARQQQLHETRLAEDSELADTRIGSGSDHTVFLNFLGIPTVGLEFDGPYGVYHSLYDDFYWMNHFGDPGYKYHALMTQLWGVLALRLADADVLPYDFEAYGRNIRSFVDELDVKSRVHEHLDLKPLYARIDEFEEAGRNLNAAIAAALSGVSSGSIDGAAANRVNAELMQIERNWCIPEGIPGRPWFKHTLYAARFTYAHLELPGLTEAAEANDWKRAAEQQTILERELATNIALLHQARTDLQGARERGAR
;
A
#
# COMPACT_ATOMS: atom_id res chain seq x y z
N MET A 1 -5.34 50.03 -44.46
CA MET A 1 -5.64 49.49 -43.13
C MET A 1 -5.80 47.97 -43.25
N ALA A 2 -4.76 47.25 -42.94
CA ALA A 2 -4.78 45.78 -42.93
C ALA A 2 -5.06 45.33 -41.49
N GLY A 3 -6.23 44.74 -41.29
CA GLY A 3 -6.63 44.15 -40.01
C GLY A 3 -5.85 42.84 -39.77
N LEU A 4 -4.95 42.84 -38.84
CA LEU A 4 -4.36 41.60 -38.29
C LEU A 4 -5.45 40.87 -37.48
N ALA A 5 -5.93 39.74 -38.01
CA ALA A 5 -6.67 38.76 -37.24
C ALA A 5 -5.73 38.12 -36.24
N VAL A 6 -5.84 38.51 -34.97
CA VAL A 6 -5.24 37.78 -33.84
C VAL A 6 -6.05 36.50 -33.70
N ALA A 7 -5.53 35.41 -34.24
CA ALA A 7 -6.01 34.08 -33.90
C ALA A 7 -5.70 33.84 -32.43
N SER A 8 -6.72 33.83 -31.58
CA SER A 8 -6.60 33.36 -30.23
C SER A 8 -6.34 31.85 -30.29
N PHE A 9 -5.10 31.42 -30.12
CA PHE A 9 -4.77 30.06 -29.68
C PHE A 9 -5.32 29.94 -28.26
N ALA A 10 -6.59 29.56 -28.11
CA ALA A 10 -7.04 28.94 -26.89
C ALA A 10 -6.20 27.67 -26.78
N ASP A 11 -5.35 27.60 -25.75
CA ASP A 11 -4.58 26.41 -25.40
C ASP A 11 -5.53 25.22 -25.37
N GLN A 12 -5.47 24.36 -26.40
CA GLN A 12 -6.17 23.09 -26.40
C GLN A 12 -5.48 22.24 -25.34
N ILE A 13 -6.08 22.11 -24.15
CA ILE A 13 -5.61 21.24 -23.11
C ILE A 13 -5.73 19.82 -23.66
N ALA A 14 -4.61 19.24 -24.09
CA ALA A 14 -4.54 17.85 -24.54
C ALA A 14 -4.52 16.93 -23.29
N LEU A 15 -5.48 16.03 -23.20
CA LEU A 15 -5.47 14.94 -22.23
C LEU A 15 -4.96 13.67 -22.91
N LYS A 16 -4.00 12.98 -22.29
CA LYS A 16 -3.49 11.71 -22.83
C LYS A 16 -4.62 10.67 -22.91
N GLY A 17 -4.76 10.03 -24.07
CA GLY A 17 -5.82 9.05 -24.30
C GLY A 17 -7.17 9.64 -24.75
N TYR A 18 -7.26 10.94 -24.98
CA TYR A 18 -8.51 11.62 -25.35
C TYR A 18 -8.41 12.36 -26.69
N SER A 19 -9.47 12.30 -27.47
CA SER A 19 -9.67 13.24 -28.59
C SER A 19 -9.97 14.65 -28.07
N PRO A 20 -9.78 15.72 -28.86
CA PRO A 20 -10.06 17.08 -28.41
C PRO A 20 -11.50 17.28 -27.90
N GLU A 21 -12.48 16.59 -28.49
CA GLU A 21 -13.87 16.67 -28.06
C GLU A 21 -14.14 15.94 -26.76
N SER A 22 -13.65 14.71 -26.64
CA SER A 22 -13.78 13.93 -25.41
C SER A 22 -13.00 14.57 -24.24
N ALA A 23 -11.83 15.16 -24.51
CA ALA A 23 -11.05 15.92 -23.52
C ALA A 23 -11.84 17.12 -22.97
N LYS A 24 -12.49 17.90 -23.85
CA LYS A 24 -13.33 19.04 -23.45
C LYS A 24 -14.48 18.57 -22.53
N ARG A 25 -15.15 17.48 -22.92
CA ARG A 25 -16.22 16.88 -22.10
C ARG A 25 -15.68 16.41 -20.75
N GLN A 26 -14.55 15.71 -20.75
CA GLN A 26 -13.92 15.18 -19.54
C GLN A 26 -13.54 16.30 -18.56
N ILE A 27 -12.93 17.37 -19.03
CA ILE A 27 -12.59 18.55 -18.19
C ILE A 27 -13.83 19.13 -17.52
N ALA A 28 -14.96 19.20 -18.24
CA ALA A 28 -16.22 19.68 -17.67
C ALA A 28 -16.76 18.73 -16.58
N ILE A 29 -16.70 17.41 -16.80
CA ILE A 29 -17.07 16.38 -15.83
C ILE A 29 -16.20 16.49 -14.58
N GLU A 30 -14.88 16.53 -14.72
CA GLU A 30 -13.94 16.65 -13.62
C GLU A 30 -14.16 17.94 -12.80
N LYS A 31 -14.41 19.08 -13.47
CA LYS A 31 -14.73 20.33 -12.80
C LYS A 31 -16.00 20.23 -11.97
N GLN A 32 -17.04 19.59 -12.52
CA GLN A 32 -18.30 19.38 -11.82
C GLN A 32 -18.11 18.43 -10.62
N TYR A 33 -17.41 17.31 -10.79
CA TYR A 33 -17.12 16.36 -9.73
C TYR A 33 -16.37 17.01 -8.56
N ARG A 34 -15.29 17.74 -8.86
CA ARG A 34 -14.48 18.41 -7.83
C ARG A 34 -15.26 19.42 -6.99
N SER A 35 -16.27 20.06 -7.58
CA SER A 35 -17.10 21.06 -6.87
C SER A 35 -18.03 20.46 -5.81
N LEU A 36 -18.15 19.14 -5.72
CA LEU A 36 -19.07 18.45 -4.83
C LEU A 36 -18.43 18.06 -3.47
N ALA A 37 -17.09 17.99 -3.41
CA ALA A 37 -16.38 17.54 -2.21
C ALA A 37 -16.68 18.44 -0.99
N SER A 38 -17.11 17.80 0.11
CA SER A 38 -17.56 18.45 1.32
C SER A 38 -16.77 18.00 2.55
N THR A 39 -15.95 18.88 3.09
CA THR A 39 -15.22 18.62 4.34
C THR A 39 -16.16 18.34 5.52
N THR A 40 -17.36 18.90 5.50
CA THR A 40 -18.37 18.66 6.54
C THR A 40 -18.93 17.23 6.51
N GLU A 41 -19.19 16.68 5.31
CA GLU A 41 -19.68 15.31 5.19
C GLU A 41 -18.55 14.31 5.52
N ILE A 42 -17.33 14.58 5.07
CA ILE A 42 -16.15 13.77 5.42
C ILE A 42 -15.99 13.72 6.96
N ALA A 43 -16.04 14.85 7.65
CA ALA A 43 -15.93 14.89 9.11
C ALA A 43 -17.03 14.06 9.82
N LYS A 44 -18.27 14.05 9.30
CA LYS A 44 -19.35 13.23 9.83
C LYS A 44 -19.09 11.74 9.62
N PHE A 45 -18.65 11.34 8.42
CA PHE A 45 -18.30 9.96 8.14
C PHE A 45 -17.16 9.50 9.04
N HIS A 46 -16.10 10.28 9.11
CA HIS A 46 -14.93 9.99 9.94
C HIS A 46 -15.31 9.83 11.43
N ARG A 47 -16.11 10.77 12.00
CA ARG A 47 -16.57 10.63 13.39
C ARG A 47 -17.40 9.37 13.63
N TYR A 48 -18.23 8.96 12.67
CA TYR A 48 -19.03 7.74 12.80
C TYR A 48 -18.16 6.47 12.78
N LEU A 49 -17.18 6.43 11.89
CA LEU A 49 -16.24 5.31 11.75
C LEU A 49 -15.43 5.13 13.04
N THR A 50 -14.86 6.20 13.55
CA THR A 50 -13.98 6.22 14.71
C THR A 50 -14.70 6.32 16.07
N ALA A 51 -16.03 6.15 16.10
CA ALA A 51 -16.80 6.26 17.35
C ALA A 51 -16.50 5.15 18.35
N GLU A 52 -16.04 4.00 17.87
CA GLU A 52 -15.75 2.82 18.69
C GLU A 52 -14.61 2.00 18.06
N PRO A 53 -13.82 1.27 18.87
CA PRO A 53 -12.84 0.33 18.35
C PRO A 53 -13.46 -0.70 17.40
N HIS A 54 -12.80 -0.95 16.25
CA HIS A 54 -13.38 -1.78 15.19
C HIS A 54 -12.35 -2.69 14.49
N MET A 55 -11.66 -3.48 15.30
CA MET A 55 -10.74 -4.50 14.83
C MET A 55 -11.44 -5.49 13.86
N ALA A 56 -10.71 -6.02 12.89
CA ALA A 56 -11.19 -7.04 11.95
C ALA A 56 -11.95 -8.17 12.66
N GLY A 57 -13.05 -8.63 12.08
CA GLY A 57 -13.91 -9.67 12.65
C GLY A 57 -14.68 -9.27 13.92
N SER A 58 -14.51 -8.06 14.45
CA SER A 58 -15.27 -7.58 15.61
C SER A 58 -16.71 -7.25 15.23
N GLN A 59 -17.62 -7.28 16.23
CA GLN A 59 -19.02 -6.90 16.02
C GLN A 59 -19.11 -5.48 15.40
N ARG A 60 -18.34 -4.52 15.92
CA ARG A 60 -18.38 -3.13 15.43
C ARG A 60 -17.92 -3.05 13.98
N ASN A 61 -16.85 -3.73 13.59
CA ASN A 61 -16.39 -3.74 12.20
C ASN A 61 -17.42 -4.38 11.25
N ASN A 62 -18.10 -5.45 11.70
CA ASN A 62 -19.18 -6.08 10.94
C ASN A 62 -20.41 -5.16 10.81
N GLU A 63 -20.70 -4.34 11.82
CA GLU A 63 -21.72 -3.29 11.75
C GLU A 63 -21.34 -2.21 10.75
N LEU A 64 -20.07 -1.80 10.74
CA LEU A 64 -19.54 -0.82 9.77
C LEU A 64 -19.62 -1.34 8.32
N ALA A 65 -19.37 -2.63 8.07
CA ALA A 65 -19.56 -3.23 6.74
C ALA A 65 -21.00 -3.02 6.22
N ARG A 66 -21.98 -3.31 7.07
CA ARG A 66 -23.40 -3.13 6.74
C ARG A 66 -23.77 -1.66 6.60
N TRP A 67 -23.20 -0.80 7.44
CA TRP A 67 -23.44 0.63 7.38
C TRP A 67 -22.87 1.25 6.10
N VAL A 68 -21.65 0.88 5.69
CA VAL A 68 -21.05 1.30 4.41
C VAL A 68 -21.94 0.87 3.24
N ALA A 69 -22.40 -0.39 3.23
CA ALA A 69 -23.33 -0.89 2.21
C ALA A 69 -24.61 -0.05 2.15
N GLU A 70 -25.15 0.33 3.30
CA GLU A 70 -26.37 1.16 3.36
C GLU A 70 -26.12 2.59 2.89
N GLN A 71 -24.97 3.20 3.26
CA GLN A 71 -24.57 4.51 2.73
C GLN A 71 -24.47 4.48 1.20
N TRP A 72 -23.83 3.48 0.63
CA TRP A 72 -23.71 3.32 -0.81
C TRP A 72 -25.04 3.17 -1.53
N LYS A 73 -25.99 2.39 -0.98
CA LYS A 73 -27.36 2.30 -1.51
C LYS A 73 -28.06 3.67 -1.51
N GLN A 74 -27.97 4.40 -0.40
CA GLN A 74 -28.58 5.74 -0.27
C GLN A 74 -27.94 6.75 -1.23
N GLN A 75 -26.67 6.60 -1.51
CA GLN A 75 -25.91 7.41 -2.48
C GLN A 75 -26.20 7.03 -3.94
N GLY A 76 -26.91 5.94 -4.19
CA GLY A 76 -27.30 5.50 -5.53
C GLY A 76 -26.28 4.61 -6.23
N MET A 77 -25.40 3.95 -5.45
CA MET A 77 -24.50 2.92 -5.99
C MET A 77 -25.31 1.67 -6.35
N GLU A 78 -24.85 0.99 -7.39
CA GLU A 78 -25.49 -0.19 -7.95
C GLU A 78 -24.82 -1.47 -7.43
N ASP A 79 -25.50 -2.60 -7.51
CA ASP A 79 -24.98 -3.94 -7.21
C ASP A 79 -24.27 -4.05 -5.84
N VAL A 80 -24.79 -3.34 -4.82
CA VAL A 80 -24.18 -3.34 -3.48
C VAL A 80 -24.29 -4.72 -2.85
N LYS A 81 -23.13 -5.32 -2.53
CA LYS A 81 -22.98 -6.66 -1.96
C LYS A 81 -22.07 -6.66 -0.76
N ILE A 82 -22.22 -7.67 0.07
CA ILE A 82 -21.27 -8.03 1.13
C ILE A 82 -20.84 -9.47 0.88
N HIS A 83 -19.54 -9.66 0.65
CA HIS A 83 -18.91 -10.97 0.50
C HIS A 83 -18.39 -11.41 1.87
N GLU A 84 -18.55 -12.70 2.15
CA GLU A 84 -18.13 -13.31 3.41
C GLU A 84 -16.99 -14.29 3.16
N TYR A 85 -15.94 -14.18 3.97
CA TYR A 85 -14.76 -15.05 3.94
C TYR A 85 -14.51 -15.63 5.32
N ASP A 86 -14.37 -16.95 5.40
CA ASP A 86 -14.01 -17.68 6.63
C ASP A 86 -12.49 -17.71 6.76
N VAL A 87 -11.92 -16.86 7.62
CA VAL A 87 -10.46 -16.70 7.74
C VAL A 87 -9.94 -17.15 9.08
N LEU A 88 -8.66 -17.54 9.13
CA LEU A 88 -7.97 -17.75 10.39
C LEU A 88 -7.72 -16.39 11.06
N HIS A 89 -8.39 -16.15 12.18
CA HIS A 89 -8.24 -14.94 12.97
C HIS A 89 -7.43 -15.21 14.24
N SER A 90 -6.73 -14.19 14.74
CA SER A 90 -5.89 -14.28 15.94
C SER A 90 -6.13 -13.08 16.85
N LYS A 91 -6.55 -13.33 18.10
CA LYS A 91 -6.74 -12.30 19.13
C LYS A 91 -6.24 -12.78 20.49
N PRO A 92 -5.82 -11.89 21.39
CA PRO A 92 -5.31 -12.29 22.70
C PRO A 92 -6.43 -12.76 23.64
N ARG A 93 -6.17 -13.87 24.37
CA ARG A 93 -6.89 -14.25 25.60
C ARG A 93 -6.20 -13.69 26.82
N GLU A 94 -4.88 -13.89 26.93
CA GLU A 94 -4.07 -13.43 28.04
C GLU A 94 -2.65 -13.15 27.57
N ILE A 95 -2.11 -11.99 27.93
CA ILE A 95 -0.70 -11.65 27.74
C ILE A 95 -0.19 -11.05 29.04
N SER A 96 0.96 -11.54 29.56
CA SER A 96 1.64 -10.97 30.69
C SER A 96 3.15 -10.98 30.52
N LEU A 97 3.80 -9.94 30.99
CA LEU A 97 5.25 -9.77 30.95
C LEU A 97 5.72 -9.25 32.31
N GLU A 98 6.60 -10.03 32.98
CA GLU A 98 7.11 -9.73 34.30
C GLU A 98 8.63 -9.85 34.31
N MET A 99 9.34 -8.75 34.60
CA MET A 99 10.78 -8.83 34.91
C MET A 99 10.95 -9.38 36.33
N ILE A 100 11.64 -10.52 36.47
CA ILE A 100 11.87 -11.21 37.74
C ILE A 100 13.24 -10.92 38.32
N SER A 101 14.17 -10.42 37.50
CA SER A 101 15.50 -9.96 37.96
C SER A 101 16.00 -8.86 37.01
N PRO A 102 16.87 -7.95 37.47
CA PRO A 102 17.39 -7.78 38.84
C PRO A 102 16.40 -7.11 39.79
N VAL A 103 15.30 -6.57 39.27
CA VAL A 103 14.23 -5.96 40.07
C VAL A 103 12.88 -6.50 39.57
N GLU A 104 11.92 -6.64 40.48
CA GLU A 104 10.57 -7.03 40.09
C GLU A 104 9.87 -5.86 39.39
N TYR A 105 9.32 -6.13 38.21
CA TYR A 105 8.52 -5.17 37.43
C TYR A 105 7.49 -5.94 36.62
N ARG A 106 6.24 -5.46 36.64
CA ARG A 106 5.17 -5.98 35.80
C ARG A 106 4.79 -4.95 34.74
N ALA A 107 4.89 -5.32 33.48
CA ALA A 107 4.51 -4.45 32.38
C ALA A 107 3.02 -4.14 32.39
N THR A 108 2.67 -2.92 32.04
CA THR A 108 1.28 -2.46 32.01
C THR A 108 0.53 -3.02 30.81
N LEU A 109 1.20 -3.13 29.66
CA LEU A 109 0.66 -3.63 28.39
C LEU A 109 -0.63 -2.89 27.97
N ARG A 110 -0.79 -1.66 28.40
CA ARG A 110 -1.93 -0.79 28.10
C ARG A 110 -1.49 0.66 27.98
N GLU A 111 -2.20 1.37 27.14
CA GLU A 111 -2.02 2.80 26.94
C GLU A 111 -2.79 3.61 28.01
N ALA A 112 -2.21 4.74 28.41
CA ALA A 112 -2.81 5.61 29.40
C ALA A 112 -3.96 6.43 28.80
N PRO A 113 -5.08 6.60 29.52
CA PRO A 113 -6.15 7.48 29.09
C PRO A 113 -5.80 8.94 29.34
N TYR A 114 -6.35 9.85 28.51
CA TYR A 114 -6.20 11.31 28.66
C TYR A 114 -7.55 11.99 28.84
N ASP A 115 -7.60 13.01 29.71
CA ASP A 115 -8.83 13.77 29.94
C ASP A 115 -9.22 14.65 28.74
N ALA A 116 -8.24 15.09 27.98
CA ALA A 116 -8.44 15.88 26.77
C ALA A 116 -9.16 15.07 25.67
N ASP A 117 -9.02 13.74 25.70
CA ASP A 117 -9.60 12.83 24.74
C ASP A 117 -10.38 11.70 25.44
N PRO A 118 -11.71 11.82 25.51
CA PRO A 118 -12.56 10.81 26.14
C PRO A 118 -12.55 9.43 25.48
N ASP A 119 -12.23 9.33 24.19
CA ASP A 119 -12.21 8.07 23.44
C ASP A 119 -11.11 7.15 23.99
N THR A 120 -10.01 7.70 24.54
CA THR A 120 -8.93 6.94 25.18
C THR A 120 -9.36 6.18 26.46
N LYS A 121 -10.53 6.48 27.02
CA LYS A 121 -11.07 5.84 28.23
C LYS A 121 -11.97 4.64 27.92
N ASN A 122 -12.16 4.28 26.65
CA ASN A 122 -13.06 3.20 26.26
C ASN A 122 -12.53 1.83 26.71
N PRO A 123 -13.27 1.09 27.56
CA PRO A 123 -12.81 -0.20 28.09
C PRO A 123 -12.76 -1.32 27.03
N ARG A 124 -13.33 -1.08 25.83
CA ARG A 124 -13.31 -2.05 24.71
C ARG A 124 -12.04 -1.94 23.86
N ALA A 125 -11.19 -0.91 24.09
CA ALA A 125 -9.90 -0.82 23.43
C ALA A 125 -9.01 -2.00 23.83
N SER A 126 -8.41 -2.66 22.84
CA SER A 126 -7.51 -3.81 23.06
C SER A 126 -6.24 -3.39 23.79
N GLY A 127 -5.69 -4.28 24.63
CA GLY A 127 -4.34 -4.14 25.17
C GLY A 127 -3.26 -4.35 24.10
N ALA A 128 -2.01 -4.47 24.57
CA ALA A 128 -0.87 -4.80 23.72
C ALA A 128 -0.96 -6.24 23.20
N PHE A 129 -0.92 -6.44 21.90
CA PHE A 129 -0.74 -7.77 21.28
C PHE A 129 -0.25 -7.63 19.84
N LEU A 130 0.35 -8.70 19.34
CA LEU A 130 0.67 -8.87 17.92
C LEU A 130 -0.20 -9.99 17.36
N GLY A 131 -0.94 -9.70 16.30
CA GLY A 131 -1.75 -10.69 15.60
C GLY A 131 -0.90 -11.85 15.11
N TYR A 132 -1.42 -13.07 15.23
CA TYR A 132 -0.75 -14.33 14.88
C TYR A 132 0.51 -14.66 15.70
N SER A 133 0.76 -13.98 16.82
CA SER A 133 1.77 -14.44 17.77
C SER A 133 1.52 -15.90 18.18
N ALA A 134 2.58 -16.70 18.27
CA ALA A 134 2.47 -18.04 18.84
C ALA A 134 2.06 -17.95 20.32
N SER A 135 1.27 -18.92 20.80
CA SER A 135 0.99 -19.08 22.22
C SER A 135 2.10 -19.85 22.90
N GLY A 136 2.41 -19.49 24.15
CA GLY A 136 3.43 -20.16 24.94
C GLY A 136 3.75 -19.40 26.22
N GLU A 137 4.73 -19.93 26.95
CA GLU A 137 5.21 -19.38 28.22
C GLU A 137 6.71 -19.65 28.35
N VAL A 138 7.49 -18.63 28.72
CA VAL A 138 8.95 -18.73 28.85
C VAL A 138 9.46 -17.80 29.94
N THR A 139 10.47 -18.28 30.66
CA THR A 139 11.30 -17.45 31.55
C THR A 139 12.71 -17.44 30.98
N ALA A 140 13.20 -16.31 30.52
CA ALA A 140 14.50 -16.22 29.87
C ALA A 140 15.12 -14.81 29.99
N PRO A 141 16.45 -14.73 29.85
CA PRO A 141 17.14 -13.44 29.72
C PRO A 141 16.72 -12.67 28.50
N VAL A 142 16.82 -11.33 28.58
CA VAL A 142 16.51 -10.40 27.48
C VAL A 142 17.80 -9.87 26.86
N ILE A 143 17.86 -9.91 25.53
CA ILE A 143 18.95 -9.34 24.71
C ILE A 143 18.40 -8.21 23.86
N TYR A 144 19.05 -7.04 23.88
CA TYR A 144 18.75 -5.94 22.99
C TYR A 144 19.40 -6.19 21.62
N ALA A 145 18.58 -6.32 20.60
CA ALA A 145 19.00 -6.64 19.25
C ALA A 145 18.66 -5.52 18.24
N HIS A 146 18.75 -4.25 18.67
CA HIS A 146 18.52 -3.05 17.86
C HIS A 146 17.19 -3.12 17.09
N SER A 147 17.25 -3.21 15.76
CA SER A 147 16.08 -3.31 14.88
C SER A 147 15.66 -4.76 14.56
N GLY A 148 16.46 -5.75 14.99
CA GLY A 148 16.20 -7.16 14.70
C GLY A 148 16.46 -7.55 13.26
N ASN A 149 17.32 -6.82 12.55
CA ASN A 149 17.73 -7.14 11.18
C ASN A 149 18.80 -8.26 11.19
N PRO A 150 19.02 -8.98 10.08
CA PRO A 150 20.07 -10.02 10.01
C PRO A 150 21.43 -9.51 10.45
N GLU A 151 21.82 -8.31 10.04
CA GLU A 151 23.11 -7.67 10.37
C GLU A 151 23.25 -7.39 11.89
N ASP A 152 22.14 -7.09 12.57
CA ASP A 152 22.14 -6.86 14.01
C ASP A 152 22.48 -8.15 14.77
N TYR A 153 21.93 -9.27 14.33
CA TYR A 153 22.28 -10.59 14.90
C TYR A 153 23.69 -11.02 14.55
N ASP A 154 24.20 -10.67 13.36
CA ASP A 154 25.61 -10.88 12.99
C ASP A 154 26.52 -10.11 13.92
N TYR A 155 26.21 -8.84 14.20
CA TYR A 155 26.95 -8.03 15.15
C TYR A 155 26.95 -8.66 16.56
N LEU A 156 25.80 -9.08 17.08
CA LEU A 156 25.72 -9.76 18.39
C LEU A 156 26.62 -11.01 18.46
N ARG A 157 26.69 -11.80 17.39
CA ARG A 157 27.59 -12.95 17.31
C ARG A 157 29.06 -12.55 17.39
N THR A 158 29.44 -11.40 16.77
CA THR A 158 30.84 -10.90 16.91
C THR A 158 31.17 -10.50 18.34
N GLN A 159 30.17 -10.11 19.12
CA GLN A 159 30.31 -9.80 20.55
C GLN A 159 30.23 -11.05 21.47
N GLY A 160 30.11 -12.24 20.88
CA GLY A 160 29.94 -13.48 21.62
C GLY A 160 28.55 -13.68 22.26
N ILE A 161 27.56 -12.88 21.85
CA ILE A 161 26.19 -12.92 22.38
C ILE A 161 25.32 -13.83 21.50
N SER A 162 24.73 -14.86 22.10
CA SER A 162 23.73 -15.72 21.46
C SER A 162 22.33 -15.36 21.93
N VAL A 163 21.39 -15.28 20.99
CA VAL A 163 19.96 -15.07 21.31
C VAL A 163 19.17 -16.37 21.38
N ARG A 164 19.80 -17.53 21.15
CA ARG A 164 19.12 -18.82 21.15
C ARG A 164 18.53 -19.14 22.54
N GLY A 165 17.20 -19.37 22.54
CA GLY A 165 16.43 -19.63 23.76
C GLY A 165 16.23 -18.40 24.65
N LYS A 166 16.67 -17.22 24.25
CA LYS A 166 16.47 -15.96 24.95
C LYS A 166 15.33 -15.14 24.35
N ILE A 167 14.88 -14.13 25.05
CA ILE A 167 13.91 -13.13 24.55
C ILE A 167 14.71 -12.01 23.90
N VAL A 168 14.35 -11.60 22.67
CA VAL A 168 14.97 -10.45 22.04
C VAL A 168 14.08 -9.23 22.19
N LEU A 169 14.68 -8.09 22.55
CA LEU A 169 14.03 -6.78 22.56
C LEU A 169 14.55 -5.99 21.35
N VAL A 170 13.63 -5.57 20.47
CA VAL A 170 13.95 -4.78 19.28
C VAL A 170 13.05 -3.56 19.20
N ARG A 171 13.46 -2.55 18.44
CA ARG A 171 12.65 -1.36 18.19
C ARG A 171 12.16 -1.31 16.74
N TYR A 172 11.05 -0.60 16.51
CA TYR A 172 10.66 -0.20 15.18
C TYR A 172 11.71 0.77 14.63
N SER A 173 12.15 0.55 13.41
CA SER A 173 13.09 1.46 12.72
C SER A 173 13.25 1.06 11.26
N ASN A 174 13.52 2.06 10.41
CA ASN A 174 13.84 1.85 9.00
C ASN A 174 15.24 1.21 8.84
N PRO A 175 15.52 0.53 7.69
CA PRO A 175 14.61 0.29 6.56
C PRO A 175 13.69 -0.90 6.70
N TYR A 176 13.82 -1.73 7.72
CA TYR A 176 13.08 -2.98 7.90
C TYR A 176 12.07 -2.84 9.05
N SER A 177 11.11 -1.92 8.90
CA SER A 177 10.17 -1.59 9.98
C SER A 177 9.11 -2.66 10.20
N TYR A 178 8.80 -3.50 9.19
CA TYR A 178 7.75 -4.50 9.31
C TYR A 178 8.03 -5.55 10.39
N ARG A 179 7.09 -5.67 11.31
CA ARG A 179 7.19 -6.52 12.50
C ARG A 179 7.27 -8.02 12.19
N GLY A 180 6.60 -8.48 11.14
CA GLY A 180 6.68 -9.89 10.70
C GLY A 180 8.09 -10.28 10.25
N PHE A 181 8.83 -9.38 9.58
CA PHE A 181 10.22 -9.66 9.22
C PHE A 181 11.13 -9.73 10.45
N LYS A 182 10.90 -8.86 11.45
CA LYS A 182 11.63 -8.93 12.74
C LYS A 182 11.35 -10.25 13.47
N ALA A 183 10.09 -10.71 13.46
CA ALA A 183 9.71 -12.00 14.03
C ALA A 183 10.39 -13.16 13.29
N LEU A 184 10.40 -13.17 11.96
CA LEU A 184 11.06 -14.19 11.14
C LEU A 184 12.57 -14.26 11.41
N THR A 185 13.24 -13.10 11.49
CA THR A 185 14.69 -13.06 11.77
C THR A 185 14.99 -13.59 13.18
N ALA A 186 14.23 -13.17 14.19
CA ALA A 186 14.36 -13.68 15.56
C ALA A 186 14.11 -15.20 15.63
N GLU A 187 13.07 -15.70 14.97
CA GLU A 187 12.75 -17.13 14.90
C GLU A 187 13.91 -17.92 14.26
N ARG A 188 14.46 -17.45 13.15
CA ARG A 188 15.61 -18.06 12.47
C ARG A 188 16.88 -18.09 13.31
N GLN A 189 17.07 -17.12 14.21
CA GLN A 189 18.18 -17.11 15.17
C GLN A 189 17.92 -18.00 16.40
N GLY A 190 16.71 -18.57 16.51
CA GLY A 190 16.31 -19.46 17.59
C GLY A 190 15.97 -18.73 18.89
N ALA A 191 15.58 -17.46 18.83
CA ALA A 191 15.03 -16.73 19.96
C ALA A 191 13.73 -17.40 20.46
N ALA A 192 13.46 -17.35 21.77
CA ALA A 192 12.25 -17.91 22.37
C ALA A 192 11.05 -16.98 22.19
N ALA A 193 11.29 -15.67 22.19
CA ALA A 193 10.26 -14.65 21.98
C ALA A 193 10.88 -13.36 21.45
N ILE A 194 10.03 -12.50 20.89
CA ILE A 194 10.37 -11.15 20.46
C ILE A 194 9.48 -10.10 21.15
N LEU A 195 10.11 -9.07 21.69
CA LEU A 195 9.45 -7.86 22.18
C LEU A 195 9.80 -6.72 21.23
N ILE A 196 8.79 -6.02 20.74
CA ILE A 196 8.99 -4.91 19.76
C ILE A 196 8.47 -3.62 20.39
N TYR A 197 9.29 -2.57 20.49
CA TYR A 197 8.86 -1.32 21.09
C TYR A 197 9.08 -0.11 20.16
N SER A 198 8.22 0.91 20.32
CA SER A 198 8.41 2.23 19.71
C SER A 198 9.38 3.03 20.58
N ASP A 199 10.55 3.36 20.02
CA ASP A 199 11.53 4.18 20.73
C ASP A 199 11.13 5.66 20.64
N PRO A 200 11.27 6.46 21.71
CA PRO A 200 10.89 7.86 21.69
C PRO A 200 11.69 8.72 20.71
N GLN A 201 12.81 8.23 20.18
CA GLN A 201 13.58 8.90 19.13
C GLN A 201 12.86 8.88 17.77
N GLU A 202 12.15 7.79 17.44
CA GLU A 202 11.45 7.63 16.17
C GLU A 202 10.00 8.12 16.24
N ASP A 203 9.25 7.71 17.28
CA ASP A 203 7.80 7.93 17.35
C ASP A 203 7.36 8.86 18.49
N GLY A 204 8.28 9.35 19.31
CA GLY A 204 7.96 10.08 20.53
C GLY A 204 8.58 11.48 20.61
N TYR A 205 8.97 11.85 21.84
CA TYR A 205 9.46 13.22 22.17
C TYR A 205 10.75 13.60 21.43
N GLY A 206 11.48 12.66 20.88
CA GLY A 206 12.63 12.93 20.01
C GLY A 206 12.26 13.66 18.71
N GLN A 207 11.02 13.51 18.27
CA GLN A 207 10.48 14.13 17.07
C GLN A 207 9.74 15.43 17.36
N GLY A 208 9.20 15.61 18.58
CA GLY A 208 8.44 16.80 18.94
C GLY A 208 7.51 16.61 20.11
N LYS A 209 6.47 17.45 20.15
CA LYS A 209 5.42 17.32 21.19
C LYS A 209 4.65 16.03 21.03
N VAL A 210 4.44 15.35 22.15
CA VAL A 210 3.68 14.10 22.19
C VAL A 210 2.20 14.34 22.48
N PHE A 211 1.38 13.38 22.13
CA PHE A 211 -0.06 13.37 22.45
C PHE A 211 -0.30 13.55 23.98
N PRO A 212 -1.30 14.34 24.43
CA PRO A 212 -2.33 15.01 23.62
C PRO A 212 -1.96 16.44 23.15
N ASP A 213 -0.74 16.92 23.39
CA ASP A 213 -0.29 18.27 23.04
C ASP A 213 0.40 18.36 21.68
N GLY A 214 0.60 17.24 21.01
CA GLY A 214 1.25 17.12 19.71
C GLY A 214 1.01 15.78 19.03
N PRO A 215 1.52 15.59 17.80
CA PRO A 215 1.19 14.45 16.96
C PRO A 215 1.97 13.17 17.28
N TRP A 216 2.98 13.24 18.15
CA TRP A 216 3.88 12.12 18.41
C TRP A 216 3.41 11.25 19.58
N GLY A 217 3.82 9.98 19.59
CA GLY A 217 3.42 8.99 20.58
C GLY A 217 3.85 9.37 22.00
N PRO A 218 2.96 9.29 23.01
CA PRO A 218 3.32 9.44 24.41
C PRO A 218 4.03 8.18 24.96
N GLU A 219 4.50 8.23 26.21
CA GLU A 219 5.29 7.15 26.77
C GLU A 219 4.60 5.78 26.81
N THR A 220 3.28 5.76 26.82
CA THR A 220 2.48 4.53 26.81
C THR A 220 1.98 4.12 25.42
N HIS A 221 2.40 4.80 24.37
CA HIS A 221 2.09 4.44 22.98
C HIS A 221 2.50 2.99 22.68
N ILE A 222 1.57 2.21 22.12
CA ILE A 222 1.79 0.80 21.74
C ILE A 222 1.41 0.63 20.27
N GLN A 223 2.38 0.35 19.42
CA GLN A 223 2.16 0.01 18.04
C GLN A 223 1.79 -1.48 17.92
N ARG A 224 0.51 -1.77 17.66
CA ARG A 224 0.01 -3.12 17.37
C ARG A 224 0.38 -3.56 15.95
N GLY A 225 -0.05 -4.74 15.56
CA GLY A 225 0.07 -5.24 14.18
C GLY A 225 0.12 -6.75 14.12
N ALA A 226 0.00 -7.33 12.93
CA ALA A 226 0.25 -8.75 12.69
C ALA A 226 1.76 -9.01 12.49
N ILE A 227 2.21 -10.21 12.88
CA ILE A 227 3.60 -10.68 12.66
C ILE A 227 3.66 -11.84 11.66
N THR A 228 2.65 -11.93 10.79
CA THR A 228 2.64 -12.85 9.66
C THR A 228 3.80 -12.58 8.70
N TYR A 229 4.14 -13.58 7.91
CA TYR A 229 5.12 -13.48 6.82
C TYR A 229 4.40 -13.22 5.49
N ASP A 230 3.61 -12.14 5.43
CA ASP A 230 2.80 -11.74 4.27
C ASP A 230 3.63 -11.43 3.03
N PHE A 231 4.90 -11.04 3.21
CA PHE A 231 5.89 -10.95 2.12
C PHE A 231 6.29 -12.32 1.53
N ILE A 232 5.87 -13.42 2.15
CA ILE A 232 5.95 -14.78 1.59
C ILE A 232 4.60 -15.16 0.99
N GLN A 233 3.50 -14.91 1.73
CA GLN A 233 2.14 -15.19 1.31
C GLN A 233 1.17 -14.35 2.13
N PRO A 234 0.49 -13.36 1.53
CA PRO A 234 -0.61 -12.63 2.14
C PRO A 234 -1.93 -13.42 2.08
N GLY A 235 -2.98 -12.86 2.66
CA GLY A 235 -4.30 -13.49 2.74
C GLY A 235 -4.42 -14.50 3.88
N ASP A 236 -5.50 -15.28 3.87
CA ASP A 236 -5.70 -16.31 4.87
C ASP A 236 -4.57 -17.35 4.82
N PRO A 237 -3.83 -17.56 5.91
CA PRO A 237 -2.74 -18.51 5.95
C PRO A 237 -3.11 -19.94 5.56
N LEU A 238 -4.41 -20.29 5.62
CA LEU A 238 -4.88 -21.65 5.36
C LEU A 238 -5.48 -21.86 3.96
N THR A 239 -5.57 -20.82 3.14
CA THR A 239 -6.04 -20.89 1.75
C THR A 239 -5.05 -20.25 0.77
N PRO A 240 -3.79 -20.73 0.68
CA PRO A 240 -2.74 -20.10 -0.10
C PRO A 240 -3.00 -20.10 -1.61
N GLY A 241 -3.49 -18.98 -2.17
CA GLY A 241 -3.73 -18.82 -3.60
C GLY A 241 -5.14 -19.21 -4.07
N TRP A 242 -6.07 -19.41 -3.15
CA TRP A 242 -7.51 -19.57 -3.43
C TRP A 242 -8.35 -18.97 -2.30
N ALA A 243 -9.52 -18.44 -2.65
CA ALA A 243 -10.35 -17.72 -1.71
C ALA A 243 -10.92 -18.58 -0.56
N SER A 244 -10.93 -18.02 0.63
CA SER A 244 -11.47 -18.61 1.85
C SER A 244 -12.99 -18.45 1.98
N VAL A 245 -13.72 -18.63 0.87
CA VAL A 245 -15.20 -18.61 0.89
C VAL A 245 -15.72 -19.66 1.86
N PRO A 246 -16.95 -19.49 2.44
CA PRO A 246 -17.53 -20.45 3.34
C PRO A 246 -17.50 -21.89 2.80
N GLY A 247 -16.85 -22.79 3.54
CA GLY A 247 -16.66 -24.19 3.14
C GLY A 247 -15.49 -24.47 2.21
N ALA A 248 -14.62 -23.51 1.94
CA ALA A 248 -13.40 -23.72 1.15
C ALA A 248 -12.48 -24.76 1.79
N LYS A 249 -11.72 -25.48 0.95
CA LYS A 249 -10.67 -26.37 1.43
C LYS A 249 -9.57 -25.56 2.11
N ARG A 250 -9.10 -26.00 3.28
CA ARG A 250 -8.06 -25.36 4.05
C ARG A 250 -6.88 -26.32 4.28
N ILE A 251 -5.66 -25.81 4.23
CA ILE A 251 -4.48 -26.58 4.64
C ILE A 251 -4.41 -26.67 6.18
N PRO A 252 -3.70 -27.68 6.74
CA PRO A 252 -3.39 -27.73 8.16
C PRO A 252 -2.55 -26.52 8.59
N ILE A 253 -2.78 -26.00 9.80
CA ILE A 253 -2.00 -24.87 10.37
C ILE A 253 -0.49 -25.13 10.32
N ALA A 254 -0.06 -26.38 10.54
CA ALA A 254 1.36 -26.75 10.51
C ALA A 254 2.03 -26.61 9.15
N GLU A 255 1.24 -26.53 8.06
CA GLU A 255 1.71 -26.35 6.68
C GLU A 255 1.69 -24.88 6.24
N ALA A 256 1.08 -23.98 7.04
CA ALA A 256 1.00 -22.56 6.72
C ALA A 256 2.38 -21.89 6.84
N VAL A 257 2.92 -21.46 5.70
CA VAL A 257 4.28 -20.89 5.61
C VAL A 257 4.36 -19.45 6.09
N SER A 258 3.23 -18.74 6.15
CA SER A 258 3.15 -17.34 6.58
C SER A 258 2.89 -17.16 8.09
N LEU A 259 2.67 -18.25 8.84
CA LEU A 259 2.45 -18.16 10.28
C LEU A 259 3.75 -18.23 11.09
N PRO A 260 3.99 -17.26 12.00
CA PRO A 260 5.14 -17.30 12.89
C PRO A 260 5.03 -18.42 13.93
N LYS A 261 6.16 -18.95 14.34
CA LYS A 261 6.28 -19.96 15.40
C LYS A 261 6.89 -19.39 16.69
N ILE A 262 7.08 -18.08 16.73
CA ILE A 262 7.66 -17.34 17.84
C ILE A 262 6.59 -16.51 18.56
N MET A 263 6.69 -16.41 19.89
CA MET A 263 5.88 -15.49 20.68
C MET A 263 6.33 -14.05 20.40
N GLY A 264 5.39 -13.13 20.21
CA GLY A 264 5.66 -11.71 19.97
C GLY A 264 4.74 -10.81 20.80
N VAL A 265 5.28 -9.74 21.40
CA VAL A 265 4.50 -8.75 22.14
C VAL A 265 5.01 -7.34 21.82
N PRO A 266 4.13 -6.37 21.50
CA PRO A 266 4.51 -4.99 21.34
C PRO A 266 4.57 -4.32 22.71
N LEU A 267 5.54 -3.44 22.90
CA LEU A 267 5.70 -2.67 24.14
C LEU A 267 5.66 -1.16 23.86
N SER A 268 5.13 -0.42 24.81
CA SER A 268 5.42 1.00 24.93
C SER A 268 6.87 1.20 25.39
N TRP A 269 7.45 2.39 25.14
CA TRP A 269 8.75 2.70 25.71
C TRP A 269 8.68 2.94 27.23
N HIS A 270 7.47 3.13 27.80
CA HIS A 270 7.23 3.05 29.24
C HIS A 270 7.59 1.66 29.80
N ASP A 271 7.07 0.61 29.16
CA ASP A 271 7.31 -0.78 29.59
C ASP A 271 8.70 -1.30 29.17
N ALA A 272 9.28 -0.81 28.08
CA ALA A 272 10.62 -1.18 27.64
C ALA A 272 11.74 -0.54 28.49
N ARG A 273 11.50 0.67 29.04
CA ARG A 273 12.49 1.42 29.83
C ARG A 273 13.06 0.62 31.01
N PRO A 274 12.26 -0.03 31.88
CA PRO A 274 12.80 -0.81 32.98
C PRO A 274 13.70 -1.97 32.53
N LEU A 275 13.38 -2.60 31.39
CA LEU A 275 14.21 -3.66 30.82
C LEU A 275 15.55 -3.09 30.36
N LEU A 276 15.53 -2.07 29.49
CA LEU A 276 16.71 -1.45 28.91
C LEU A 276 17.64 -0.83 29.98
N MET A 277 17.07 -0.18 31.00
CA MET A 277 17.83 0.47 32.07
C MET A 277 18.58 -0.51 32.97
N ASN A 278 18.08 -1.74 33.11
CA ASN A 278 18.68 -2.75 33.94
C ASN A 278 19.56 -3.77 33.21
N MET A 279 19.67 -3.61 31.84
CA MET A 279 20.55 -4.47 31.06
C MET A 279 22.02 -4.26 31.37
N ASP A 280 22.74 -5.37 31.48
CA ASP A 280 24.20 -5.44 31.62
C ASP A 280 24.89 -5.74 30.28
N GLY A 281 26.15 -6.21 30.35
CA GLY A 281 26.93 -6.60 29.19
C GLY A 281 27.55 -5.42 28.44
N PRO A 282 28.03 -5.62 27.20
CA PRO A 282 28.65 -4.56 26.41
C PRO A 282 27.69 -3.39 26.15
N ALA A 283 28.25 -2.17 26.13
CA ALA A 283 27.49 -1.01 25.69
C ALA A 283 27.06 -1.19 24.23
N ALA A 284 25.81 -0.82 23.91
CA ALA A 284 25.32 -0.82 22.54
C ALA A 284 26.11 0.21 21.71
N PRO A 285 26.37 -0.05 20.42
CA PRO A 285 26.96 0.93 19.51
C PRO A 285 26.18 2.24 19.48
N GLN A 286 26.85 3.35 19.19
CA GLN A 286 26.19 4.67 19.11
C GLN A 286 25.00 4.66 18.14
N ALA A 287 25.12 3.94 17.02
CA ALA A 287 24.02 3.82 16.04
C ALA A 287 22.80 3.01 16.56
N TRP A 288 22.96 2.26 17.63
CA TRP A 288 21.88 1.48 18.28
C TRP A 288 21.26 2.20 19.47
N GLN A 289 21.86 3.33 19.87
CA GLN A 289 21.35 4.14 20.96
C GLN A 289 20.00 4.74 20.54
N GLY A 290 18.97 4.60 21.37
CA GLY A 290 17.68 5.24 21.21
C GLY A 290 17.55 6.57 21.95
N GLY A 291 16.31 7.05 22.11
CA GLY A 291 15.99 8.33 22.72
C GLY A 291 15.91 8.35 24.24
N LEU A 292 15.97 7.20 24.94
CA LEU A 292 15.93 7.19 26.40
C LEU A 292 17.23 7.73 27.01
N PRO A 293 17.18 8.47 28.14
CA PRO A 293 18.29 9.27 28.65
C PRO A 293 19.32 8.45 29.48
N PHE A 294 19.75 7.30 28.95
CA PHE A 294 20.80 6.45 29.53
C PHE A 294 21.49 5.64 28.43
N GLN A 295 22.68 5.13 28.72
CA GLN A 295 23.41 4.26 27.79
C GLN A 295 22.69 2.91 27.67
N TYR A 296 22.38 2.50 26.43
CA TYR A 296 21.87 1.16 26.17
C TYR A 296 22.99 0.12 26.23
N HIS A 297 22.66 -1.07 26.69
CA HIS A 297 23.53 -2.23 26.74
C HIS A 297 22.92 -3.37 25.93
N LEU A 298 23.77 -4.28 25.45
CA LEU A 298 23.31 -5.40 24.62
C LEU A 298 22.56 -6.48 25.44
N GLY A 299 22.74 -6.46 26.78
CA GLY A 299 22.20 -7.46 27.69
C GLY A 299 23.13 -8.64 27.89
N GLY A 300 22.78 -9.44 28.89
CA GLY A 300 23.49 -10.64 29.32
C GLY A 300 22.51 -11.58 29.99
N GLU A 301 22.74 -11.86 31.29
CA GLU A 301 21.88 -12.72 32.10
C GLU A 301 21.14 -11.93 33.22
N SER A 302 21.39 -10.63 33.39
CA SER A 302 20.85 -9.84 34.51
C SER A 302 19.35 -9.61 34.40
N VAL A 303 18.88 -9.20 33.22
CA VAL A 303 17.45 -8.96 32.96
C VAL A 303 16.80 -10.26 32.53
N CYS A 304 16.06 -10.88 33.45
CA CYS A 304 15.28 -12.08 33.16
C CYS A 304 13.79 -11.77 33.26
N VAL A 305 13.04 -12.24 32.26
CA VAL A 305 11.62 -11.95 32.08
C VAL A 305 10.83 -13.24 32.03
N HIS A 306 9.70 -13.26 32.73
CA HIS A 306 8.66 -14.26 32.57
C HIS A 306 7.62 -13.69 31.61
N LEU A 307 7.45 -14.35 30.46
CA LEU A 307 6.51 -13.96 29.39
C LEU A 307 5.50 -15.10 29.20
N LYS A 308 4.22 -14.76 29.23
CA LYS A 308 3.12 -15.63 28.83
C LYS A 308 2.31 -14.97 27.71
N VAL A 309 2.04 -15.72 26.66
CA VAL A 309 1.18 -15.34 25.53
C VAL A 309 0.16 -16.45 25.30
N ASP A 310 -1.11 -16.15 25.44
CA ASP A 310 -2.23 -17.05 25.09
C ASP A 310 -3.12 -16.34 24.05
N MET A 311 -3.11 -16.87 22.83
CA MET A 311 -3.88 -16.35 21.69
C MET A 311 -5.05 -17.29 21.38
N ASP A 312 -6.20 -16.70 21.12
CA ASP A 312 -7.33 -17.36 20.48
C ASP A 312 -7.13 -17.33 18.98
N THR A 313 -6.80 -18.46 18.40
CA THR A 313 -6.67 -18.62 16.95
C THR A 313 -7.82 -19.48 16.46
N SER A 314 -8.81 -18.83 15.84
CA SER A 314 -10.08 -19.47 15.40
C SER A 314 -10.52 -18.93 14.05
N THR A 315 -11.38 -19.67 13.37
CA THR A 315 -12.02 -19.17 12.14
C THR A 315 -13.04 -18.10 12.48
N GLN A 316 -12.97 -16.96 11.77
CA GLN A 316 -13.89 -15.83 11.89
C GLN A 316 -14.37 -15.42 10.50
N ALA A 317 -15.60 -14.89 10.41
CA ALA A 317 -16.11 -14.29 9.19
C ALA A 317 -15.59 -12.85 9.03
N TYR A 318 -14.99 -12.56 7.88
CA TYR A 318 -14.65 -11.22 7.43
C TYR A 318 -15.59 -10.79 6.32
N PHE A 319 -15.94 -9.50 6.28
CA PHE A 319 -16.95 -8.97 5.37
C PHE A 319 -16.37 -7.89 4.45
N VAL A 320 -16.20 -8.23 3.20
CA VAL A 320 -15.84 -7.28 2.15
C VAL A 320 -17.10 -6.67 1.55
N THR A 321 -17.21 -5.34 1.55
CA THR A 321 -18.34 -4.63 0.96
C THR A 321 -17.95 -4.13 -0.42
N GLU A 322 -18.76 -4.47 -1.43
CA GLU A 322 -18.59 -4.08 -2.84
C GLU A 322 -19.78 -3.27 -3.33
N ALA A 323 -19.54 -2.26 -4.15
CA ALA A 323 -20.56 -1.54 -4.90
C ALA A 323 -20.06 -1.21 -6.30
N ARG A 324 -20.98 -0.92 -7.22
CA ARG A 324 -20.65 -0.59 -8.60
C ARG A 324 -21.36 0.66 -9.10
N ILE A 325 -20.74 1.30 -10.10
CA ILE A 325 -21.41 2.17 -11.05
C ILE A 325 -21.17 1.55 -12.41
N ARG A 326 -22.21 0.97 -12.98
CA ARG A 326 -22.10 0.26 -14.25
C ARG A 326 -21.80 1.23 -15.39
N GLY A 327 -20.81 0.92 -16.21
CA GLY A 327 -20.39 1.73 -17.35
C GLY A 327 -21.49 1.84 -18.41
N ALA A 328 -21.62 3.03 -19.01
CA ALA A 328 -22.63 3.29 -20.04
C ALA A 328 -22.31 2.64 -21.38
N GLU A 329 -21.03 2.47 -21.72
CA GLU A 329 -20.55 2.01 -23.02
C GLU A 329 -19.72 0.74 -22.94
N LEU A 330 -18.87 0.61 -21.93
CA LEU A 330 -17.90 -0.47 -21.73
C LEU A 330 -18.08 -1.10 -20.34
N PRO A 331 -19.23 -1.74 -20.05
CA PRO A 331 -19.55 -2.23 -18.69
C PRO A 331 -18.65 -3.38 -18.23
N ASP A 332 -17.96 -4.05 -19.14
CA ASP A 332 -17.03 -5.15 -18.83
C ASP A 332 -15.56 -4.67 -18.68
N GLU A 333 -15.30 -3.39 -18.74
CA GLU A 333 -14.01 -2.79 -18.41
C GLU A 333 -14.13 -2.07 -17.05
N TRP A 334 -13.27 -2.44 -16.07
CA TRP A 334 -13.43 -2.04 -14.68
C TRP A 334 -12.26 -1.21 -14.17
N ILE A 335 -12.55 -0.10 -13.51
CA ILE A 335 -11.62 0.58 -12.62
C ILE A 335 -12.01 0.20 -11.20
N VAL A 336 -11.11 -0.44 -10.45
CA VAL A 336 -11.34 -0.86 -9.08
C VAL A 336 -10.74 0.16 -8.13
N LEU A 337 -11.54 0.59 -7.16
CA LEU A 337 -11.13 1.51 -6.09
C LEU A 337 -11.27 0.77 -4.76
N GLY A 338 -10.29 0.88 -3.90
CA GLY A 338 -10.34 0.17 -2.62
C GLY A 338 -9.68 0.89 -1.46
N ASN A 339 -10.23 0.63 -0.29
CA ASN A 339 -9.74 1.04 1.01
C ASN A 339 -10.16 0.01 2.03
N HIS A 340 -9.33 -0.28 3.04
CA HIS A 340 -9.77 -1.14 4.13
C HIS A 340 -10.56 -0.38 5.20
N ARG A 341 -11.23 -1.11 6.08
CA ARG A 341 -12.15 -0.57 7.07
C ARG A 341 -11.77 -0.96 8.48
N ASP A 342 -11.16 -2.13 8.65
CA ASP A 342 -10.72 -2.61 9.96
C ASP A 342 -9.53 -1.81 10.46
N ALA A 343 -9.44 -1.66 11.79
CA ALA A 343 -8.37 -0.94 12.47
C ALA A 343 -7.92 -1.67 13.73
N TRP A 344 -6.69 -1.46 14.18
CA TRP A 344 -6.25 -2.06 15.46
C TRP A 344 -7.02 -1.55 16.66
N VAL A 345 -7.41 -0.27 16.65
CA VAL A 345 -8.28 0.33 17.67
C VAL A 345 -9.33 1.20 17.01
N TYR A 346 -9.11 2.52 16.89
CA TYR A 346 -10.04 3.48 16.30
C TYR A 346 -9.71 3.80 14.84
N GLY A 347 -8.43 3.70 14.47
CA GLY A 347 -7.97 3.95 13.13
C GLY A 347 -8.34 5.32 12.59
N GLY A 348 -7.99 6.38 13.30
CA GLY A 348 -8.32 7.74 12.90
C GLY A 348 -7.66 8.14 11.59
N VAL A 349 -6.40 7.81 11.43
CA VAL A 349 -5.69 7.88 10.15
C VAL A 349 -5.89 6.57 9.41
N ASP A 350 -5.48 5.48 10.00
CA ASP A 350 -5.38 4.14 9.43
C ASP A 350 -6.48 3.22 9.99
N PRO A 351 -7.54 2.97 9.16
CA PRO A 351 -7.83 3.46 7.81
C PRO A 351 -9.05 4.39 7.68
N SER A 352 -9.65 4.84 8.78
CA SER A 352 -10.93 5.57 8.71
C SER A 352 -10.85 6.87 7.92
N SER A 353 -9.64 7.46 7.78
CA SER A 353 -9.40 8.61 6.92
C SER A 353 -9.67 8.27 5.45
N GLY A 354 -9.19 7.11 4.97
CA GLY A 354 -9.44 6.58 3.63
C GLY A 354 -10.90 6.21 3.43
N THR A 355 -11.51 5.49 4.40
CA THR A 355 -12.93 5.12 4.34
C THR A 355 -13.84 6.36 4.27
N ALA A 356 -13.54 7.42 5.04
CA ALA A 356 -14.32 8.65 5.01
C ALA A 356 -14.22 9.36 3.64
N SER A 357 -13.04 9.40 3.05
CA SER A 357 -12.83 9.94 1.70
C SER A 357 -13.53 9.10 0.62
N MET A 358 -13.56 7.78 0.77
CA MET A 358 -14.27 6.87 -0.15
C MET A 358 -15.79 7.06 -0.07
N LEU A 359 -16.35 7.25 1.12
CA LEU A 359 -17.78 7.55 1.28
C LEU A 359 -18.17 8.90 0.68
N GLU A 360 -17.29 9.89 0.77
CA GLU A 360 -17.49 11.18 0.11
C GLU A 360 -17.33 11.06 -1.42
N LEU A 361 -16.37 10.27 -1.89
CA LEU A 361 -16.20 9.97 -3.32
C LEU A 361 -17.49 9.34 -3.90
N THR A 362 -18.05 8.34 -3.23
CA THR A 362 -19.29 7.67 -3.67
C THR A 362 -20.49 8.61 -3.59
N ARG A 363 -20.58 9.48 -2.57
CA ARG A 363 -21.60 10.52 -2.50
C ARG A 363 -21.52 11.47 -3.71
N ASN A 364 -20.32 11.92 -4.06
CA ASN A 364 -20.10 12.81 -5.20
C ASN A 364 -20.45 12.13 -6.53
N LEU A 365 -20.05 10.87 -6.72
CA LEU A 365 -20.43 10.11 -7.92
C LEU A 365 -21.94 9.91 -8.01
N GLY A 366 -22.62 9.65 -6.88
CA GLY A 366 -24.09 9.55 -6.82
C GLY A 366 -24.78 10.85 -7.25
N GLU A 367 -24.27 12.01 -6.83
CA GLU A 367 -24.76 13.31 -7.29
C GLU A 367 -24.53 13.55 -8.80
N MET A 368 -23.42 13.02 -9.35
CA MET A 368 -23.16 13.05 -10.78
C MET A 368 -24.16 12.16 -11.55
N LEU A 369 -24.45 10.97 -11.04
CA LEU A 369 -25.44 10.05 -11.62
C LEU A 369 -26.84 10.69 -11.66
N LYS A 370 -27.28 11.36 -10.59
CA LYS A 370 -28.55 12.11 -10.54
C LYS A 370 -28.67 13.20 -11.62
N LYS A 371 -27.51 13.75 -12.05
CA LYS A 371 -27.42 14.75 -13.13
C LYS A 371 -27.26 14.13 -14.51
N GLY A 372 -27.32 12.80 -14.63
CA GLY A 372 -27.19 12.08 -15.89
C GLY A 372 -25.74 11.88 -16.36
N VAL A 373 -24.75 12.17 -15.52
CA VAL A 373 -23.33 11.93 -15.83
C VAL A 373 -22.96 10.53 -15.33
N ARG A 374 -22.67 9.64 -16.26
CA ARG A 374 -22.29 8.24 -15.99
C ARG A 374 -20.98 7.96 -16.71
N PRO A 375 -19.99 7.31 -16.05
CA PRO A 375 -18.74 6.94 -16.70
C PRO A 375 -18.97 5.92 -17.82
N ARG A 376 -18.08 5.90 -18.81
CA ARG A 376 -18.17 4.95 -19.93
C ARG A 376 -17.85 3.51 -19.47
N ARG A 377 -16.90 3.36 -18.55
CA ARG A 377 -16.47 2.09 -17.92
C ARG A 377 -17.05 1.95 -16.53
N THR A 378 -17.11 0.71 -16.05
CA THR A 378 -17.59 0.40 -14.70
C THR A 378 -16.58 0.84 -13.64
N LEU A 379 -17.07 1.51 -12.61
CA LEU A 379 -16.33 1.69 -11.36
C LEU A 379 -16.77 0.60 -10.38
N VAL A 380 -15.81 -0.13 -9.82
CA VAL A 380 -16.01 -1.10 -8.74
C VAL A 380 -15.38 -0.52 -7.49
N ILE A 381 -16.15 -0.35 -6.43
CA ILE A 381 -15.72 0.28 -5.19
C ILE A 381 -15.79 -0.75 -4.08
N CYS A 382 -14.67 -0.97 -3.38
CA CYS A 382 -14.53 -2.00 -2.36
C CYS A 382 -14.06 -1.43 -1.03
N SER A 383 -14.73 -1.85 0.04
CA SER A 383 -14.29 -1.64 1.42
C SER A 383 -13.85 -2.98 2.00
N TRP A 384 -12.54 -3.12 2.15
CA TRP A 384 -11.91 -4.37 2.57
C TRP A 384 -12.04 -4.58 4.08
N ASP A 385 -11.90 -5.82 4.52
CA ASP A 385 -11.86 -6.24 5.92
C ASP A 385 -10.61 -7.07 6.15
N GLY A 386 -9.96 -6.91 7.30
CA GLY A 386 -8.80 -7.71 7.66
C GLY A 386 -7.55 -7.40 6.85
N GLU A 387 -7.38 -6.16 6.40
CA GLU A 387 -6.11 -5.68 5.85
C GLU A 387 -5.02 -5.85 6.89
N GLU A 388 -5.27 -5.39 8.12
CA GLU A 388 -4.39 -5.44 9.28
C GLU A 388 -3.96 -6.88 9.68
N TYR A 389 -4.67 -7.86 9.17
CA TYR A 389 -4.40 -9.29 9.34
C TYR A 389 -3.90 -9.93 8.04
N ALA A 390 -2.77 -9.43 7.51
CA ALA A 390 -2.10 -9.94 6.32
C ALA A 390 -2.84 -9.67 5.00
N LEU A 391 -3.45 -8.49 4.83
CA LEU A 391 -4.14 -8.07 3.60
C LEU A 391 -5.28 -9.03 3.20
N THR A 392 -5.98 -9.58 4.21
CA THR A 392 -6.82 -10.77 3.98
C THR A 392 -8.00 -10.47 3.07
N GLY A 393 -8.82 -9.46 3.36
CA GLY A 393 -10.06 -9.25 2.62
C GLY A 393 -9.86 -8.94 1.14
N SER A 394 -8.91 -8.11 0.81
CA SER A 394 -8.58 -7.82 -0.60
C SER A 394 -7.98 -9.02 -1.31
N THR A 395 -7.14 -9.79 -0.60
CA THR A 395 -6.52 -11.01 -1.16
C THR A 395 -7.58 -12.06 -1.48
N GLU A 396 -8.46 -12.37 -0.53
CA GLU A 396 -9.50 -13.38 -0.72
C GLU A 396 -10.48 -12.98 -1.84
N TRP A 397 -10.87 -11.69 -1.89
CA TRP A 397 -11.72 -11.19 -2.97
C TRP A 397 -10.99 -11.22 -4.33
N GLY A 398 -9.72 -10.84 -4.36
CA GLY A 398 -8.89 -10.88 -5.57
C GLY A 398 -8.69 -12.32 -6.10
N GLU A 399 -8.55 -13.29 -5.21
CA GLU A 399 -8.44 -14.71 -5.55
C GLU A 399 -9.77 -15.30 -6.01
N GLU A 400 -10.91 -14.94 -5.36
CA GLU A 400 -12.25 -15.39 -5.77
C GLU A 400 -12.59 -14.92 -7.18
N PHE A 401 -12.33 -13.65 -7.49
CA PHE A 401 -12.67 -13.04 -8.77
C PHE A 401 -11.49 -12.95 -9.75
N ALA A 402 -10.43 -13.74 -9.54
CA ALA A 402 -9.20 -13.67 -10.33
C ALA A 402 -9.41 -13.75 -11.85
N ASP A 403 -10.26 -14.67 -12.31
CA ASP A 403 -10.55 -14.86 -13.74
C ASP A 403 -11.30 -13.67 -14.36
N GLU A 404 -12.20 -13.04 -13.60
CA GLU A 404 -12.93 -11.86 -14.06
C GLU A 404 -12.02 -10.62 -14.05
N LEU A 405 -11.27 -10.43 -12.98
CA LEU A 405 -10.35 -9.31 -12.81
C LEU A 405 -9.27 -9.30 -13.90
N LYS A 406 -8.65 -10.44 -14.19
CA LYS A 406 -7.69 -10.57 -15.29
C LYS A 406 -8.27 -10.22 -16.66
N LYS A 407 -9.57 -10.39 -16.86
CA LYS A 407 -10.23 -10.05 -18.12
C LYS A 407 -10.70 -8.61 -18.17
N LYS A 408 -11.14 -8.04 -17.03
CA LYS A 408 -11.94 -6.81 -16.99
C LYS A 408 -11.25 -5.63 -16.30
N ALA A 409 -10.38 -5.86 -15.30
CA ALA A 409 -9.80 -4.77 -14.54
C ALA A 409 -8.72 -4.02 -15.32
N ILE A 410 -8.86 -2.70 -15.42
CA ILE A 410 -7.92 -1.79 -16.07
C ILE A 410 -6.87 -1.34 -15.07
N ALA A 411 -7.32 -0.88 -13.90
CA ALA A 411 -6.46 -0.39 -12.84
C ALA A 411 -7.09 -0.63 -11.48
N TYR A 412 -6.25 -0.71 -10.45
CA TYR A 412 -6.63 -0.62 -9.05
C TYR A 412 -6.10 0.67 -8.43
N LEU A 413 -6.96 1.44 -7.80
CA LEU A 413 -6.64 2.72 -7.17
C LEU A 413 -6.81 2.57 -5.66
N ASN A 414 -5.67 2.53 -4.95
CA ASN A 414 -5.60 2.30 -3.51
C ASN A 414 -5.51 3.62 -2.74
N VAL A 415 -6.33 3.77 -1.73
CA VAL A 415 -6.18 4.78 -0.69
C VAL A 415 -6.35 4.07 0.64
N ASP A 416 -5.27 3.70 1.26
CA ASP A 416 -5.24 3.13 2.60
C ASP A 416 -5.62 4.19 3.62
N SER A 417 -4.73 5.13 3.85
CA SER A 417 -4.94 6.33 4.64
C SER A 417 -5.01 7.55 3.74
N SER A 418 -6.05 8.39 3.90
CA SER A 418 -6.15 9.60 3.08
C SER A 418 -5.17 10.68 3.48
N ALA A 419 -5.09 10.96 4.78
CA ALA A 419 -4.25 12.05 5.27
C ALA A 419 -3.87 11.89 6.74
N SER A 420 -2.57 11.92 7.00
CA SER A 420 -1.97 12.20 8.31
C SER A 420 -1.28 13.57 8.33
N GLY A 421 -1.37 14.33 7.23
CA GLY A 421 -0.77 15.64 7.03
C GLY A 421 -0.99 16.20 5.64
N ALA A 422 0.00 16.93 5.13
CA ALA A 422 -0.13 17.73 3.91
C ALA A 422 0.80 17.27 2.77
N MET A 423 1.70 16.33 3.00
CA MET A 423 2.72 15.95 2.04
C MET A 423 2.21 14.80 1.16
N PHE A 424 1.95 15.07 -0.11
CA PHE A 424 1.42 14.09 -1.04
C PHE A 424 2.47 13.06 -1.46
N HIS A 425 2.08 11.80 -1.40
CA HIS A 425 2.76 10.64 -1.95
C HIS A 425 1.87 9.92 -2.95
N GLY A 426 2.38 9.75 -4.17
CA GLY A 426 1.74 8.97 -5.21
C GLY A 426 2.68 7.87 -5.68
N THR A 427 2.28 6.62 -5.53
CA THR A 427 3.06 5.41 -5.88
C THR A 427 2.36 4.60 -6.96
N PRO A 428 2.40 5.04 -8.22
CA PRO A 428 1.86 4.28 -9.34
C PRO A 428 2.87 3.24 -9.84
N VAL A 429 2.38 2.17 -10.50
CA VAL A 429 3.23 1.48 -11.47
C VAL A 429 3.60 2.45 -12.62
N ALA A 430 4.74 2.22 -13.28
CA ALA A 430 5.29 3.17 -14.24
C ALA A 430 4.32 3.54 -15.39
N SER A 431 3.46 2.60 -15.82
CA SER A 431 2.47 2.84 -16.88
C SER A 431 1.40 3.89 -16.51
N LEU A 432 1.15 4.11 -15.22
CA LEU A 432 0.15 5.06 -14.70
C LEU A 432 0.76 6.37 -14.16
N ALA A 433 2.08 6.49 -14.11
CA ALA A 433 2.74 7.66 -13.54
C ALA A 433 2.38 8.97 -14.27
N THR A 434 2.41 8.98 -15.60
CA THR A 434 2.08 10.16 -16.41
C THR A 434 0.66 10.65 -16.15
N VAL A 435 -0.34 9.76 -16.09
CA VAL A 435 -1.73 10.18 -15.86
C VAL A 435 -1.94 10.73 -14.46
N LEU A 436 -1.27 10.20 -13.44
CA LEU A 436 -1.30 10.73 -12.08
C LEU A 436 -0.72 12.15 -12.02
N VAL A 437 0.44 12.37 -12.64
CA VAL A 437 1.06 13.71 -12.74
C VAL A 437 0.13 14.68 -13.45
N ASP A 438 -0.47 14.30 -14.57
CA ASP A 438 -1.41 15.16 -15.32
C ASP A 438 -2.66 15.50 -14.51
N VAL A 439 -3.19 14.57 -13.71
CA VAL A 439 -4.31 14.85 -12.81
C VAL A 439 -3.89 15.84 -11.73
N SER A 440 -2.73 15.68 -11.12
CA SER A 440 -2.24 16.57 -10.05
C SER A 440 -2.13 18.05 -10.48
N ARG A 441 -1.84 18.31 -11.76
CA ARG A 441 -1.79 19.67 -12.36
C ARG A 441 -3.15 20.37 -12.36
N THR A 442 -4.24 19.62 -12.34
CA THR A 442 -5.60 20.16 -12.44
C THR A 442 -6.26 20.41 -11.09
N LEU A 443 -5.65 19.96 -9.99
CA LEU A 443 -6.23 19.99 -8.65
C LEU A 443 -5.69 21.17 -7.84
N PRO A 444 -6.56 22.11 -7.39
CA PRO A 444 -6.16 23.17 -6.48
C PRO A 444 -5.94 22.59 -5.07
N ALA A 445 -4.76 22.79 -4.51
CA ALA A 445 -4.43 22.42 -3.14
C ALA A 445 -4.86 23.50 -2.14
N PRO A 446 -4.97 23.17 -0.83
CA PRO A 446 -5.35 24.13 0.23
C PRO A 446 -4.45 25.36 0.33
N SER A 447 -3.20 25.29 -0.12
CA SER A 447 -2.25 26.42 -0.18
C SER A 447 -2.61 27.47 -1.26
N GLY A 448 -3.52 27.16 -2.17
CA GLY A 448 -3.84 27.99 -3.35
C GLY A 448 -2.95 27.72 -4.57
N LYS A 449 -1.99 26.79 -4.48
CA LYS A 449 -1.21 26.25 -5.60
C LYS A 449 -1.94 25.03 -6.20
N THR A 450 -1.34 24.41 -7.21
CA THR A 450 -1.78 23.08 -7.63
C THR A 450 -1.17 21.98 -6.76
N LEU A 451 -1.82 20.82 -6.71
CA LEU A 451 -1.24 19.62 -6.06
C LEU A 451 0.14 19.29 -6.68
N TYR A 452 0.27 19.42 -8.00
CA TYR A 452 1.53 19.25 -8.70
C TYR A 452 2.65 20.16 -8.17
N ASP A 453 2.36 21.43 -7.91
CA ASP A 453 3.37 22.39 -7.40
C ASP A 453 3.80 22.03 -5.98
N GLU A 454 2.87 21.60 -5.11
CA GLU A 454 3.19 21.13 -3.77
C GLU A 454 4.00 19.83 -3.80
N TRP A 455 3.59 18.88 -4.62
CA TRP A 455 4.28 17.61 -4.79
C TRP A 455 5.73 17.77 -5.26
N ARG A 456 5.95 18.64 -6.25
CA ARG A 456 7.32 18.95 -6.71
C ARG A 456 8.23 19.46 -5.60
N VAL A 457 7.72 20.35 -4.75
CA VAL A 457 8.49 20.87 -3.62
C VAL A 457 8.78 19.80 -2.58
N ALA A 458 7.78 18.98 -2.24
CA ALA A 458 7.94 17.89 -1.31
C ALA A 458 8.96 16.85 -1.83
N ARG A 459 8.86 16.47 -3.11
CA ARG A 459 9.78 15.51 -3.72
C ARG A 459 11.22 16.03 -3.80
N GLN A 460 11.40 17.32 -4.11
CA GLN A 460 12.70 17.97 -4.04
C GLN A 460 13.32 17.83 -2.65
N GLN A 461 12.53 18.05 -1.59
CA GLN A 461 13.03 17.92 -0.22
C GLN A 461 13.44 16.48 0.11
N GLN A 462 12.65 15.50 -0.33
CA GLN A 462 12.97 14.08 -0.15
C GLN A 462 14.26 13.67 -0.87
N LEU A 463 14.47 14.16 -2.09
CA LEU A 463 15.68 13.88 -2.88
C LEU A 463 16.90 14.67 -2.40
N HIS A 464 16.76 15.59 -1.43
CA HIS A 464 17.80 16.51 -0.97
C HIS A 464 18.45 17.34 -2.11
N GLU A 465 17.66 17.71 -3.11
CA GLU A 465 18.13 18.44 -4.28
C GLU A 465 17.93 19.94 -4.16
N THR A 466 18.72 20.72 -4.91
CA THR A 466 18.62 22.17 -4.96
C THR A 466 17.67 22.67 -6.06
N ARG A 467 17.36 21.84 -7.05
CA ARG A 467 16.38 22.11 -8.11
C ARG A 467 15.03 21.50 -7.79
N LEU A 468 13.96 22.01 -8.37
CA LEU A 468 12.65 21.37 -8.28
C LEU A 468 12.66 20.05 -9.07
N ALA A 469 12.01 19.04 -8.52
CA ALA A 469 11.84 17.75 -9.17
C ALA A 469 11.16 17.89 -10.54
N GLU A 470 11.59 17.10 -11.51
CA GLU A 470 10.98 17.00 -12.84
C GLU A 470 9.82 15.99 -12.82
N ASP A 471 8.99 16.00 -13.86
CA ASP A 471 7.83 15.12 -13.96
C ASP A 471 8.19 13.64 -13.83
N SER A 472 9.33 13.22 -14.39
CA SER A 472 9.84 11.85 -14.32
C SER A 472 10.30 11.43 -12.92
N GLU A 473 10.47 12.39 -12.01
CA GLU A 473 10.97 12.17 -10.65
C GLU A 473 9.86 12.31 -9.60
N LEU A 474 8.67 12.83 -9.98
CA LEU A 474 7.60 13.10 -9.03
C LEU A 474 7.02 11.83 -8.44
N ALA A 475 6.56 10.92 -9.30
CA ALA A 475 5.95 9.67 -8.85
C ALA A 475 7.04 8.68 -8.43
N ASP A 476 6.86 8.05 -7.29
CA ASP A 476 7.66 6.90 -6.90
C ASP A 476 7.07 5.64 -7.54
N THR A 477 7.71 5.17 -8.60
CA THR A 477 7.26 3.99 -9.35
C THR A 477 7.78 2.66 -8.78
N ARG A 478 8.36 2.70 -7.58
CA ARG A 478 8.83 1.53 -6.84
C ARG A 478 7.78 1.15 -5.81
N ILE A 479 6.83 0.37 -6.26
CA ILE A 479 5.74 -0.04 -5.41
C ILE A 479 6.11 -1.31 -4.62
N GLY A 480 6.03 -1.22 -3.28
CA GLY A 480 6.21 -2.35 -2.38
C GLY A 480 4.92 -3.14 -2.16
N SER A 481 4.72 -3.55 -0.93
CA SER A 481 3.49 -4.19 -0.43
C SER A 481 3.08 -3.48 0.87
N GLY A 482 2.20 -4.10 1.66
CA GLY A 482 1.77 -3.56 2.96
C GLY A 482 0.48 -2.76 2.87
N SER A 483 -0.27 -2.93 1.76
CA SER A 483 -1.66 -2.50 1.60
C SER A 483 -2.38 -3.34 0.54
N ASP A 484 -3.67 -3.12 0.37
CA ASP A 484 -4.60 -3.91 -0.45
C ASP A 484 -4.27 -3.98 -1.96
N HIS A 485 -3.36 -3.13 -2.46
CA HIS A 485 -2.89 -3.19 -3.85
C HIS A 485 -2.10 -4.47 -4.16
N THR A 486 -1.62 -5.17 -3.15
CA THR A 486 -0.70 -6.30 -3.29
C THR A 486 -1.28 -7.43 -4.15
N VAL A 487 -2.53 -7.85 -3.93
CA VAL A 487 -3.16 -8.91 -4.73
C VAL A 487 -3.35 -8.48 -6.17
N PHE A 488 -3.73 -7.23 -6.40
CA PHE A 488 -3.97 -6.72 -7.76
C PHE A 488 -2.69 -6.68 -8.59
N LEU A 489 -1.60 -6.14 -8.04
CA LEU A 489 -0.32 -6.07 -8.74
C LEU A 489 0.40 -7.41 -8.76
N ASN A 490 0.68 -7.98 -7.59
CA ASN A 490 1.64 -9.07 -7.45
C ASN A 490 1.09 -10.45 -7.79
N PHE A 491 -0.24 -10.63 -7.74
CA PHE A 491 -0.89 -11.91 -8.06
C PHE A 491 -1.66 -11.87 -9.38
N LEU A 492 -2.29 -10.74 -9.70
CA LEU A 492 -3.19 -10.60 -10.86
C LEU A 492 -2.56 -9.85 -12.04
N GLY A 493 -1.49 -9.06 -11.84
CA GLY A 493 -0.90 -8.22 -12.88
C GLY A 493 -1.82 -7.09 -13.33
N ILE A 494 -2.48 -6.42 -12.40
CA ILE A 494 -3.33 -5.27 -12.66
C ILE A 494 -2.55 -4.01 -12.27
N PRO A 495 -2.43 -3.01 -13.18
CA PRO A 495 -1.75 -1.75 -12.86
C PRO A 495 -2.34 -1.08 -11.62
N THR A 496 -1.51 -0.64 -10.69
CA THR A 496 -1.97 -0.05 -9.42
C THR A 496 -1.43 1.36 -9.20
N VAL A 497 -2.17 2.13 -8.40
CA VAL A 497 -1.74 3.44 -7.86
C VAL A 497 -2.07 3.50 -6.39
N GLY A 498 -1.07 3.76 -5.53
CA GLY A 498 -1.24 4.13 -4.14
C GLY A 498 -1.26 5.65 -3.99
N LEU A 499 -2.14 6.18 -3.14
CA LEU A 499 -2.33 7.61 -2.91
C LEU A 499 -2.47 7.89 -1.43
N GLU A 500 -1.69 8.86 -0.90
CA GLU A 500 -1.79 9.31 0.48
C GLU A 500 -1.24 10.72 0.68
N PHE A 501 -1.65 11.38 1.75
CA PHE A 501 -1.06 12.62 2.26
C PHE A 501 -0.42 12.36 3.62
N ASP A 502 0.88 12.42 3.69
CA ASP A 502 1.68 12.18 4.88
C ASP A 502 1.91 13.42 5.73
N GLY A 503 2.23 13.15 7.02
CA GLY A 503 2.64 14.16 7.98
C GLY A 503 3.27 13.57 9.24
N PRO A 504 3.53 14.38 10.28
CA PRO A 504 3.97 13.90 11.58
C PRO A 504 2.92 12.97 12.20
N TYR A 505 3.18 11.67 12.24
CA TYR A 505 2.22 10.66 12.67
C TYR A 505 2.89 9.61 13.57
N GLY A 506 3.05 9.95 14.85
CA GLY A 506 3.71 9.09 15.84
C GLY A 506 2.76 8.23 16.67
N VAL A 507 1.48 8.14 16.29
CA VAL A 507 0.46 7.36 17.03
C VAL A 507 -0.06 6.14 16.24
N TYR A 508 0.65 5.75 15.20
CA TYR A 508 0.32 4.65 14.29
C TYR A 508 -0.03 3.35 15.05
N HIS A 509 -1.17 2.73 14.71
CA HIS A 509 -1.68 1.47 15.28
C HIS A 509 -1.92 1.51 16.80
N SER A 510 -2.12 2.67 17.38
CA SER A 510 -2.30 2.86 18.82
C SER A 510 -3.71 3.29 19.21
N LEU A 511 -3.95 3.35 20.51
CA LEU A 511 -5.18 3.90 21.08
C LEU A 511 -5.41 5.38 20.69
N TYR A 512 -4.32 6.11 20.40
CA TYR A 512 -4.33 7.55 20.15
C TYR A 512 -4.50 7.90 18.67
N ASP A 513 -4.54 6.91 17.76
CA ASP A 513 -4.94 7.11 16.37
C ASP A 513 -6.47 7.13 16.28
N ASP A 514 -7.05 8.31 16.50
CA ASP A 514 -8.48 8.48 16.65
C ASP A 514 -9.02 9.81 16.09
N PHE A 515 -10.27 10.11 16.36
CA PHE A 515 -10.94 11.34 15.92
C PHE A 515 -10.30 12.61 16.50
N TYR A 516 -9.87 12.58 17.78
CA TYR A 516 -9.20 13.72 18.42
C TYR A 516 -7.91 14.05 17.70
N TRP A 517 -7.06 13.03 17.48
CA TRP A 517 -5.79 13.19 16.80
C TRP A 517 -5.96 13.79 15.40
N MET A 518 -6.90 13.25 14.61
CA MET A 518 -7.17 13.74 13.25
C MET A 518 -7.57 15.22 13.23
N ASN A 519 -8.47 15.64 14.13
CA ASN A 519 -8.96 17.02 14.16
C ASN A 519 -7.94 18.03 14.69
N HIS A 520 -6.94 17.59 15.46
CA HIS A 520 -5.96 18.48 16.06
C HIS A 520 -4.64 18.51 15.30
N PHE A 521 -4.23 17.41 14.70
CA PHE A 521 -2.89 17.25 14.14
C PHE A 521 -2.88 16.76 12.69
N GLY A 522 -3.68 15.77 12.33
CA GLY A 522 -3.64 15.13 11.02
C GLY A 522 -4.12 16.05 9.89
N ASP A 523 -5.42 16.34 9.86
CA ASP A 523 -6.02 17.28 8.87
C ASP A 523 -7.13 18.11 9.50
N PRO A 524 -6.78 19.13 10.32
CA PRO A 524 -7.75 20.01 10.91
C PRO A 524 -8.66 20.69 9.87
N GLY A 525 -9.94 20.28 9.85
CA GLY A 525 -10.94 20.77 8.91
C GLY A 525 -11.03 19.96 7.61
N TYR A 526 -10.39 18.78 7.51
CA TYR A 526 -10.56 17.77 6.45
C TYR A 526 -10.26 18.29 5.03
N LYS A 527 -9.33 19.21 4.89
CA LYS A 527 -9.00 19.82 3.60
C LYS A 527 -8.24 18.87 2.67
N TYR A 528 -7.30 18.11 3.21
CA TYR A 528 -6.53 17.13 2.46
C TYR A 528 -7.35 15.87 2.17
N HIS A 529 -8.28 15.48 3.06
CA HIS A 529 -9.28 14.45 2.74
C HIS A 529 -10.18 14.88 1.56
N ALA A 530 -10.62 16.14 1.54
CA ALA A 530 -11.40 16.65 0.41
C ALA A 530 -10.57 16.68 -0.89
N LEU A 531 -9.29 17.03 -0.81
CA LEU A 531 -8.37 16.99 -1.94
C LEU A 531 -8.11 15.53 -2.38
N MET A 532 -7.95 14.59 -1.46
CA MET A 532 -7.85 13.15 -1.77
C MET A 532 -9.11 12.65 -2.47
N THR A 533 -10.30 12.99 -1.96
CA THR A 533 -11.57 12.65 -2.62
C THR A 533 -11.62 13.16 -4.06
N GLN A 534 -11.15 14.40 -4.29
CA GLN A 534 -11.08 14.98 -5.63
C GLN A 534 -10.06 14.24 -6.52
N LEU A 535 -8.86 13.99 -6.02
CA LEU A 535 -7.79 13.29 -6.74
C LEU A 535 -8.22 11.88 -7.15
N TRP A 536 -8.70 11.11 -6.20
CA TRP A 536 -9.11 9.72 -6.40
C TRP A 536 -10.22 9.60 -7.44
N GLY A 537 -11.28 10.42 -7.29
CA GLY A 537 -12.41 10.39 -8.22
C GLY A 537 -12.06 10.95 -9.60
N VAL A 538 -11.24 12.00 -9.70
CA VAL A 538 -10.78 12.51 -11.02
C VAL A 538 -9.92 11.48 -11.73
N LEU A 539 -9.00 10.83 -11.02
CA LEU A 539 -8.17 9.76 -11.60
C LEU A 539 -9.03 8.60 -12.10
N ALA A 540 -10.00 8.16 -11.29
CA ALA A 540 -10.94 7.09 -11.65
C ALA A 540 -11.77 7.47 -12.90
N LEU A 541 -12.35 8.68 -12.95
CA LEU A 541 -13.12 9.15 -14.07
C LEU A 541 -12.26 9.32 -15.34
N ARG A 542 -11.00 9.77 -15.20
CA ARG A 542 -10.08 9.91 -16.33
C ARG A 542 -9.70 8.58 -16.94
N LEU A 543 -9.54 7.53 -16.15
CA LEU A 543 -9.35 6.17 -16.65
C LEU A 543 -10.64 5.60 -17.24
N ALA A 544 -11.78 5.86 -16.59
CA ALA A 544 -13.08 5.33 -17.03
C ALA A 544 -13.55 5.90 -18.35
N ASP A 545 -13.26 7.17 -18.65
CA ASP A 545 -13.81 7.89 -19.81
C ASP A 545 -12.83 8.03 -20.97
N ALA A 546 -11.57 7.57 -20.84
CA ALA A 546 -10.57 7.64 -21.89
C ALA A 546 -11.00 6.89 -23.16
N ASP A 547 -10.75 7.49 -24.35
CA ASP A 547 -10.98 6.84 -25.64
C ASP A 547 -9.98 5.69 -25.84
N VAL A 548 -8.70 5.95 -25.54
CA VAL A 548 -7.63 4.96 -25.43
C VAL A 548 -7.02 5.07 -24.03
N LEU A 549 -6.75 3.94 -23.37
CA LEU A 549 -6.18 3.93 -22.04
C LEU A 549 -4.89 4.76 -21.98
N PRO A 550 -4.75 5.68 -21.00
CA PRO A 550 -3.66 6.66 -20.99
C PRO A 550 -2.36 6.10 -20.37
N TYR A 551 -2.05 4.83 -20.66
CA TYR A 551 -0.81 4.20 -20.19
C TYR A 551 0.43 4.76 -20.88
N ASP A 552 1.59 4.65 -20.24
CA ASP A 552 2.86 5.13 -20.75
C ASP A 552 3.94 4.04 -20.70
N PHE A 553 4.08 3.30 -21.79
CA PHE A 553 5.05 2.21 -21.87
C PHE A 553 6.48 2.67 -22.23
N GLU A 554 6.64 3.88 -22.77
CA GLU A 554 7.97 4.50 -22.88
C GLU A 554 8.56 4.78 -21.49
N ALA A 555 7.76 5.41 -20.61
CA ALA A 555 8.13 5.63 -19.21
C ALA A 555 8.42 4.31 -18.50
N TYR A 556 7.62 3.27 -18.79
CA TYR A 556 7.83 1.94 -18.22
C TYR A 556 9.18 1.31 -18.65
N GLY A 557 9.54 1.42 -19.94
CA GLY A 557 10.83 0.93 -20.43
C GLY A 557 12.02 1.59 -19.73
N ARG A 558 11.99 2.93 -19.57
CA ARG A 558 13.00 3.67 -18.81
C ARG A 558 13.10 3.19 -17.35
N ASN A 559 11.96 2.90 -16.74
CA ASN A 559 11.89 2.42 -15.37
C ASN A 559 12.51 1.02 -15.20
N ILE A 560 12.19 0.07 -16.10
CA ILE A 560 12.81 -1.26 -16.11
C ILE A 560 14.33 -1.14 -16.27
N ARG A 561 14.80 -0.24 -17.15
CA ARG A 561 16.23 0.03 -17.31
C ARG A 561 16.87 0.44 -16.01
N SER A 562 16.27 1.40 -15.28
CA SER A 562 16.81 1.87 -14.00
C SER A 562 16.93 0.74 -12.97
N PHE A 563 15.99 -0.20 -12.97
CA PHE A 563 16.04 -1.35 -12.07
C PHE A 563 17.23 -2.28 -12.38
N VAL A 564 17.49 -2.55 -13.67
CA VAL A 564 18.62 -3.37 -14.09
C VAL A 564 19.95 -2.68 -13.79
N ASP A 565 20.04 -1.36 -14.07
CA ASP A 565 21.24 -0.56 -13.81
C ASP A 565 21.60 -0.56 -12.32
N GLU A 566 20.63 -0.34 -11.45
CA GLU A 566 20.83 -0.35 -10.00
C GLU A 566 21.20 -1.72 -9.45
N LEU A 567 20.54 -2.77 -9.93
CA LEU A 567 20.87 -4.13 -9.55
C LEU A 567 22.30 -4.48 -9.98
N ASP A 568 22.71 -4.07 -11.20
CA ASP A 568 24.04 -4.33 -11.69
C ASP A 568 25.11 -3.58 -10.89
N VAL A 569 24.87 -2.31 -10.55
CA VAL A 569 25.76 -1.53 -9.68
C VAL A 569 25.88 -2.17 -8.30
N LYS A 570 24.78 -2.61 -7.70
CA LYS A 570 24.76 -3.16 -6.33
C LYS A 570 25.38 -4.55 -6.25
N SER A 571 25.04 -5.43 -7.20
CA SER A 571 25.36 -6.86 -7.15
C SER A 571 26.37 -7.31 -8.20
N ARG A 572 26.87 -6.38 -9.03
CA ARG A 572 27.88 -6.61 -10.09
C ARG A 572 27.48 -7.77 -11.01
N VAL A 573 26.21 -7.79 -11.40
CA VAL A 573 25.63 -8.88 -12.18
C VAL A 573 26.37 -9.11 -13.50
N HIS A 574 26.87 -8.04 -14.15
CA HIS A 574 27.66 -8.11 -15.40
C HIS A 574 28.96 -8.92 -15.30
N GLU A 575 29.48 -9.15 -14.10
CA GLU A 575 30.65 -10.02 -13.90
C GLU A 575 30.31 -11.52 -14.03
N HIS A 576 29.02 -11.86 -13.96
CA HIS A 576 28.52 -13.22 -13.92
C HIS A 576 27.58 -13.56 -15.07
N LEU A 577 26.82 -12.59 -15.59
CA LEU A 577 25.85 -12.73 -16.65
C LEU A 577 26.09 -11.73 -17.78
N ASP A 578 25.80 -12.13 -19.03
CA ASP A 578 25.73 -11.17 -20.13
C ASP A 578 24.38 -10.45 -20.13
N LEU A 579 24.35 -9.19 -19.70
CA LEU A 579 23.15 -8.36 -19.65
C LEU A 579 22.80 -7.69 -21.01
N LYS A 580 23.66 -7.80 -22.05
CA LYS A 580 23.40 -7.16 -23.34
C LYS A 580 22.09 -7.58 -23.99
N PRO A 581 21.69 -8.87 -24.00
CA PRO A 581 20.39 -9.27 -24.55
C PRO A 581 19.21 -8.62 -23.82
N LEU A 582 19.28 -8.54 -22.47
CA LEU A 582 18.25 -7.91 -21.65
C LEU A 582 18.15 -6.41 -21.97
N TYR A 583 19.26 -5.69 -22.00
CA TYR A 583 19.28 -4.26 -22.38
C TYR A 583 18.73 -4.03 -23.79
N ALA A 584 19.07 -4.88 -24.76
CA ALA A 584 18.54 -4.78 -26.12
C ALA A 584 17.00 -4.90 -26.13
N ARG A 585 16.44 -5.83 -25.34
CA ARG A 585 14.97 -5.97 -25.22
C ARG A 585 14.32 -4.77 -24.53
N ILE A 586 14.97 -4.18 -23.54
CA ILE A 586 14.49 -2.96 -22.87
C ILE A 586 14.49 -1.79 -23.86
N ASP A 587 15.53 -1.62 -24.68
CA ASP A 587 15.59 -0.60 -25.73
C ASP A 587 14.44 -0.76 -26.75
N GLU A 588 14.20 -1.99 -27.21
CA GLU A 588 13.11 -2.33 -28.12
C GLU A 588 11.74 -2.02 -27.49
N PHE A 589 11.55 -2.34 -26.22
CA PHE A 589 10.29 -2.07 -25.49
C PHE A 589 10.05 -0.56 -25.34
N GLU A 590 11.08 0.20 -24.94
CA GLU A 590 11.00 1.65 -24.82
C GLU A 590 10.68 2.32 -26.17
N GLU A 591 11.35 1.89 -27.27
CA GLU A 591 11.08 2.39 -28.60
C GLU A 591 9.65 2.03 -29.08
N ALA A 592 9.20 0.81 -28.83
CA ALA A 592 7.84 0.38 -29.16
C ALA A 592 6.79 1.20 -28.40
N GLY A 593 7.03 1.48 -27.10
CA GLY A 593 6.19 2.36 -26.27
C GLY A 593 6.12 3.78 -26.81
N ARG A 594 7.27 4.36 -27.16
CA ARG A 594 7.37 5.71 -27.76
C ARG A 594 6.59 5.78 -29.09
N ASN A 595 6.76 4.81 -29.94
CA ASN A 595 6.10 4.72 -31.23
C ASN A 595 4.58 4.56 -31.08
N LEU A 596 4.13 3.81 -30.08
CA LEU A 596 2.70 3.68 -29.77
C LEU A 596 2.12 4.97 -29.21
N ASN A 597 2.80 5.67 -28.29
CA ASN A 597 2.38 6.98 -27.78
C ASN A 597 2.17 7.98 -28.92
N ALA A 598 3.09 8.03 -29.88
CA ALA A 598 2.96 8.89 -31.07
C ALA A 598 1.78 8.48 -31.96
N ALA A 599 1.54 7.18 -32.15
CA ALA A 599 0.44 6.67 -32.94
C ALA A 599 -0.92 6.98 -32.30
N ILE A 600 -1.06 6.83 -30.98
CA ILE A 600 -2.27 7.20 -30.23
C ILE A 600 -2.53 8.69 -30.36
N ALA A 601 -1.53 9.55 -30.11
CA ALA A 601 -1.68 10.99 -30.24
C ALA A 601 -2.11 11.39 -31.65
N ALA A 602 -1.51 10.82 -32.70
CA ALA A 602 -1.88 11.07 -34.11
C ALA A 602 -3.28 10.54 -34.45
N ALA A 603 -3.70 9.40 -33.92
CA ALA A 603 -5.04 8.87 -34.13
C ALA A 603 -6.11 9.72 -33.46
N LEU A 604 -5.87 10.23 -32.27
CA LEU A 604 -6.80 11.07 -31.51
C LEU A 604 -6.85 12.52 -32.00
N SER A 605 -5.73 13.12 -32.47
CA SER A 605 -5.67 14.49 -32.95
C SER A 605 -6.21 14.66 -34.37
N GLY A 606 -6.20 13.63 -35.21
CA GLY A 606 -6.64 13.65 -36.60
C GLY A 606 -8.15 13.68 -36.83
N VAL A 607 -8.94 13.74 -35.79
CA VAL A 607 -10.41 13.66 -35.83
C VAL A 607 -11.02 15.05 -36.04
N SER A 608 -10.92 15.57 -37.25
CA SER A 608 -11.68 16.74 -37.64
C SER A 608 -13.12 16.40 -38.09
N SER A 609 -13.53 15.14 -38.14
CA SER A 609 -14.85 14.71 -38.62
C SER A 609 -15.38 13.35 -38.13
N GLY A 610 -14.89 12.82 -37.03
CA GLY A 610 -15.40 11.54 -36.50
C GLY A 610 -14.57 10.99 -35.36
N SER A 611 -15.19 10.30 -34.42
CA SER A 611 -14.51 9.53 -33.35
C SER A 611 -13.54 8.52 -33.96
N ILE A 612 -12.44 8.23 -33.24
CA ILE A 612 -11.65 7.02 -33.51
C ILE A 612 -12.61 5.82 -33.67
N ASP A 613 -12.35 4.93 -34.64
CA ASP A 613 -13.17 3.72 -34.77
C ASP A 613 -13.22 3.01 -33.41
N GLY A 614 -14.40 2.96 -32.77
CA GLY A 614 -14.60 2.40 -31.45
C GLY A 614 -14.15 0.95 -31.37
N ALA A 615 -14.30 0.17 -32.44
CA ALA A 615 -13.84 -1.21 -32.50
C ALA A 615 -12.31 -1.31 -32.50
N ALA A 616 -11.61 -0.36 -33.12
CA ALA A 616 -10.15 -0.29 -33.08
C ALA A 616 -9.65 0.14 -31.69
N ALA A 617 -10.29 1.16 -31.09
CA ALA A 617 -9.97 1.59 -29.73
C ALA A 617 -10.14 0.46 -28.71
N ASN A 618 -11.21 -0.32 -28.83
CA ASN A 618 -11.47 -1.45 -27.92
C ASN A 618 -10.40 -2.57 -28.07
N ARG A 619 -9.97 -2.87 -29.30
CA ARG A 619 -8.87 -3.85 -29.51
C ARG A 619 -7.59 -3.35 -28.91
N VAL A 620 -7.21 -2.11 -29.17
CA VAL A 620 -6.01 -1.48 -28.59
C VAL A 620 -6.07 -1.51 -27.05
N ASN A 621 -7.19 -1.12 -26.46
CA ASN A 621 -7.34 -1.15 -25.00
C ASN A 621 -7.17 -2.57 -24.42
N ALA A 622 -7.73 -3.59 -25.08
CA ALA A 622 -7.55 -4.98 -24.69
C ALA A 622 -6.07 -5.42 -24.74
N GLU A 623 -5.33 -4.99 -25.75
CA GLU A 623 -3.89 -5.26 -25.89
C GLU A 623 -3.08 -4.54 -24.79
N LEU A 624 -3.38 -3.26 -24.52
CA LEU A 624 -2.72 -2.49 -23.48
C LEU A 624 -2.97 -3.06 -22.08
N MET A 625 -4.18 -3.52 -21.79
CA MET A 625 -4.52 -4.18 -20.54
C MET A 625 -3.71 -5.46 -20.31
N GLN A 626 -3.31 -6.15 -21.36
CA GLN A 626 -2.59 -7.42 -21.25
C GLN A 626 -1.11 -7.24 -20.84
N ILE A 627 -0.52 -6.06 -21.05
CA ILE A 627 0.92 -5.84 -20.85
C ILE A 627 1.33 -6.05 -19.38
N GLU A 628 0.57 -5.50 -18.41
CA GLU A 628 0.90 -5.71 -16.99
C GLU A 628 0.74 -7.17 -16.59
N ARG A 629 -0.26 -7.86 -17.12
CA ARG A 629 -0.54 -9.27 -16.81
C ARG A 629 0.55 -10.22 -17.28
N ASN A 630 1.22 -9.86 -18.37
CA ASN A 630 2.33 -10.66 -18.93
C ASN A 630 3.58 -10.65 -18.04
N TRP A 631 3.69 -9.71 -17.08
CA TRP A 631 4.73 -9.77 -16.06
C TRP A 631 4.46 -10.82 -14.97
N CYS A 632 3.27 -11.43 -14.94
CA CYS A 632 2.93 -12.48 -13.97
C CYS A 632 3.17 -13.86 -14.53
N ILE A 633 4.12 -14.58 -13.95
CA ILE A 633 4.40 -15.98 -14.29
C ILE A 633 3.57 -16.95 -13.45
N PRO A 634 3.02 -18.03 -14.03
CA PRO A 634 2.17 -18.96 -13.29
C PRO A 634 2.86 -19.60 -12.08
N GLU A 635 4.15 -19.93 -12.21
CA GLU A 635 4.95 -20.58 -11.18
C GLU A 635 5.28 -19.67 -10.00
N GLY A 636 5.17 -18.36 -10.21
CA GLY A 636 5.55 -17.33 -9.25
C GLY A 636 7.05 -17.20 -9.03
N ILE A 637 7.44 -16.31 -8.14
CA ILE A 637 8.84 -16.05 -7.79
C ILE A 637 9.41 -17.27 -7.05
N PRO A 638 10.62 -17.74 -7.36
CA PRO A 638 11.24 -18.87 -6.67
C PRO A 638 11.28 -18.67 -5.15
N GLY A 639 10.68 -19.59 -4.40
CA GLY A 639 10.56 -19.53 -2.93
C GLY A 639 9.33 -18.78 -2.41
N ARG A 640 8.61 -18.04 -3.27
CA ARG A 640 7.40 -17.29 -2.92
C ARG A 640 6.36 -17.38 -4.05
N PRO A 641 5.79 -18.57 -4.34
CA PRO A 641 4.98 -18.81 -5.53
C PRO A 641 3.67 -18.03 -5.59
N TRP A 642 3.22 -17.46 -4.46
CA TRP A 642 2.07 -16.57 -4.45
C TRP A 642 2.37 -15.25 -5.17
N PHE A 643 3.57 -14.68 -5.01
CA PHE A 643 4.03 -13.50 -5.76
C PHE A 643 4.39 -13.91 -7.18
N LYS A 644 3.67 -13.40 -8.17
CA LYS A 644 3.80 -13.81 -9.58
C LYS A 644 4.46 -12.77 -10.46
N HIS A 645 4.44 -11.50 -10.04
CA HIS A 645 4.92 -10.39 -10.83
C HIS A 645 6.46 -10.34 -10.87
N THR A 646 7.04 -10.33 -12.08
CA THR A 646 8.50 -10.43 -12.28
C THR A 646 9.24 -9.10 -12.14
N LEU A 647 8.53 -7.95 -12.19
CA LEU A 647 9.14 -6.63 -12.01
C LEU A 647 8.98 -6.09 -10.58
N TYR A 648 7.91 -6.45 -9.86
CA TYR A 648 7.59 -5.90 -8.55
C TYR A 648 7.24 -6.98 -7.54
N ALA A 649 7.79 -6.88 -6.33
CA ALA A 649 7.36 -7.68 -5.19
C ALA A 649 7.60 -6.95 -3.88
N ALA A 650 7.04 -7.49 -2.80
CA ALA A 650 7.37 -7.09 -1.46
C ALA A 650 8.81 -7.48 -1.10
N ARG A 651 9.56 -6.54 -0.49
CA ARG A 651 10.74 -6.87 0.30
C ARG A 651 10.40 -6.61 1.77
N PHE A 652 10.22 -7.67 2.53
CA PHE A 652 9.90 -7.56 3.96
C PHE A 652 8.63 -6.73 4.23
N THR A 653 7.62 -6.85 3.35
CA THR A 653 6.33 -6.18 3.31
C THR A 653 6.41 -4.72 2.83
N TYR A 654 6.78 -3.76 3.65
CA TYR A 654 6.71 -2.34 3.29
C TYR A 654 7.73 -1.91 2.24
N ALA A 655 8.91 -2.50 2.23
CA ALA A 655 9.92 -2.18 1.25
C ALA A 655 9.62 -2.83 -0.11
N HIS A 656 9.99 -2.13 -1.17
CA HIS A 656 9.89 -2.60 -2.54
C HIS A 656 11.05 -3.51 -2.93
N LEU A 657 10.82 -4.35 -3.92
CA LEU A 657 11.83 -5.20 -4.55
C LEU A 657 11.56 -5.27 -6.04
N GLU A 658 12.46 -4.68 -6.82
CA GLU A 658 12.42 -4.73 -8.27
C GLU A 658 13.16 -5.98 -8.78
N LEU A 659 12.66 -6.51 -9.92
CA LEU A 659 13.20 -7.72 -10.55
C LEU A 659 13.39 -8.86 -9.55
N PRO A 660 12.37 -9.20 -8.73
CA PRO A 660 12.54 -9.98 -7.50
C PRO A 660 13.26 -11.32 -7.75
N GLY A 661 12.92 -12.05 -8.80
CA GLY A 661 13.57 -13.32 -9.11
C GLY A 661 15.06 -13.18 -9.41
N LEU A 662 15.44 -12.17 -10.20
CA LEU A 662 16.83 -11.88 -10.55
C LEU A 662 17.60 -11.31 -9.35
N THR A 663 17.00 -10.36 -8.63
CA THR A 663 17.62 -9.72 -7.47
C THR A 663 17.90 -10.70 -6.35
N GLU A 664 16.91 -11.52 -5.95
CA GLU A 664 17.09 -12.53 -4.89
C GLU A 664 18.11 -13.61 -5.27
N ALA A 665 18.17 -13.98 -6.57
CA ALA A 665 19.18 -14.91 -7.06
C ALA A 665 20.59 -14.33 -7.01
N ALA A 666 20.76 -13.06 -7.42
CA ALA A 666 22.05 -12.35 -7.35
C ALA A 666 22.54 -12.17 -5.90
N GLU A 667 21.65 -11.76 -4.99
CA GLU A 667 21.96 -11.62 -3.55
C GLU A 667 22.37 -12.95 -2.91
N ALA A 668 21.78 -14.07 -3.37
CA ALA A 668 22.16 -15.42 -2.94
C ALA A 668 23.41 -15.97 -3.63
N ASN A 669 24.00 -15.24 -4.58
CA ASN A 669 25.05 -15.71 -5.47
C ASN A 669 24.68 -16.98 -6.26
N ASP A 670 23.38 -17.18 -6.52
CA ASP A 670 22.85 -18.26 -7.33
C ASP A 670 22.75 -17.82 -8.80
N TRP A 671 23.91 -17.78 -9.46
CA TRP A 671 24.03 -17.27 -10.83
C TRP A 671 23.34 -18.14 -11.87
N LYS A 672 23.11 -19.41 -11.57
CA LYS A 672 22.31 -20.28 -12.43
C LYS A 672 20.85 -19.83 -12.43
N ARG A 673 20.28 -19.64 -11.24
CA ARG A 673 18.91 -19.14 -11.07
C ARG A 673 18.80 -17.72 -11.64
N ALA A 674 19.80 -16.86 -11.44
CA ALA A 674 19.82 -15.52 -12.00
C ALA A 674 19.73 -15.53 -13.53
N ALA A 675 20.48 -16.41 -14.21
CA ALA A 675 20.38 -16.57 -15.67
C ALA A 675 19.00 -17.06 -16.14
N GLU A 676 18.38 -17.98 -15.38
CA GLU A 676 17.01 -18.44 -15.65
C GLU A 676 16.00 -17.28 -15.53
N GLN A 677 16.13 -16.45 -14.50
CA GLN A 677 15.25 -15.29 -14.29
C GLN A 677 15.46 -14.18 -15.35
N GLN A 678 16.70 -13.94 -15.77
CA GLN A 678 16.99 -13.05 -16.90
C GLN A 678 16.29 -13.53 -18.17
N THR A 679 16.35 -14.82 -18.46
CA THR A 679 15.69 -15.42 -19.64
C THR A 679 14.16 -15.24 -19.58
N ILE A 680 13.55 -15.33 -18.40
CA ILE A 680 12.13 -15.06 -18.19
C ILE A 680 11.81 -13.61 -18.54
N LEU A 681 12.56 -12.65 -18.00
CA LEU A 681 12.37 -11.20 -18.27
C LEU A 681 12.51 -10.89 -19.77
N GLU A 682 13.51 -11.44 -20.46
CA GLU A 682 13.71 -11.26 -21.90
C GLU A 682 12.51 -11.79 -22.73
N ARG A 683 11.94 -12.93 -22.33
CA ARG A 683 10.75 -13.50 -22.97
C ARG A 683 9.52 -12.63 -22.77
N GLU A 684 9.30 -12.11 -21.57
CA GLU A 684 8.16 -11.26 -21.24
C GLU A 684 8.26 -9.90 -21.94
N LEU A 685 9.45 -9.31 -21.99
CA LEU A 685 9.72 -8.12 -22.79
C LEU A 685 9.37 -8.38 -24.27
N ALA A 686 9.82 -9.49 -24.85
CA ALA A 686 9.53 -9.83 -26.25
C ALA A 686 8.02 -9.99 -26.50
N THR A 687 7.29 -10.60 -25.56
CA THR A 687 5.82 -10.76 -25.63
C THR A 687 5.14 -9.39 -25.60
N ASN A 688 5.54 -8.52 -24.70
CA ASN A 688 4.97 -7.19 -24.55
C ASN A 688 5.33 -6.26 -25.73
N ILE A 689 6.54 -6.34 -26.27
CA ILE A 689 6.94 -5.64 -27.50
C ILE A 689 6.01 -6.02 -28.66
N ALA A 690 5.70 -7.31 -28.83
CA ALA A 690 4.78 -7.77 -29.86
C ALA A 690 3.37 -7.17 -29.71
N LEU A 691 2.85 -7.05 -28.48
CA LEU A 691 1.57 -6.40 -28.21
C LEU A 691 1.59 -4.90 -28.51
N LEU A 692 2.67 -4.19 -28.16
CA LEU A 692 2.81 -2.75 -28.49
C LEU A 692 2.82 -2.53 -30.00
N HIS A 693 3.49 -3.40 -30.77
CA HIS A 693 3.48 -3.34 -32.23
C HIS A 693 2.10 -3.68 -32.82
N GLN A 694 1.38 -4.64 -32.26
CA GLN A 694 0.02 -4.98 -32.67
C GLN A 694 -0.94 -3.81 -32.43
N ALA A 695 -0.93 -3.23 -31.24
CA ALA A 695 -1.73 -2.06 -30.87
C ALA A 695 -1.50 -0.87 -31.85
N ARG A 696 -0.23 -0.61 -32.18
CA ARG A 696 0.12 0.40 -33.18
C ARG A 696 -0.46 0.08 -34.57
N THR A 697 -0.39 -1.18 -35.00
CA THR A 697 -0.91 -1.62 -36.30
C THR A 697 -2.43 -1.46 -36.37
N ASP A 698 -3.15 -1.81 -35.31
CA ASP A 698 -4.60 -1.69 -35.23
C ASP A 698 -5.07 -0.23 -35.31
N LEU A 699 -4.32 0.70 -34.69
CA LEU A 699 -4.57 2.14 -34.83
C LEU A 699 -4.37 2.65 -36.28
N GLN A 700 -3.32 2.20 -36.95
CA GLN A 700 -3.02 2.61 -38.34
C GLN A 700 -4.03 2.06 -39.33
N GLY A 701 -4.43 0.81 -39.23
CA GLY A 701 -5.45 0.18 -40.07
C GLY A 701 -6.85 0.81 -39.91
N ALA A 702 -7.16 1.37 -38.75
CA ALA A 702 -8.40 2.14 -38.53
C ALA A 702 -8.41 3.47 -39.28
N ARG A 703 -7.28 4.18 -39.36
CA ARG A 703 -7.15 5.46 -40.12
C ARG A 703 -7.34 5.24 -41.61
N GLU A 704 -6.80 4.18 -42.18
CA GLU A 704 -6.93 3.87 -43.62
C GLU A 704 -8.37 3.53 -44.01
N ARG A 705 -9.13 2.86 -43.12
CA ARG A 705 -10.55 2.54 -43.33
C ARG A 705 -11.45 3.76 -43.21
N GLY A 706 -11.14 4.70 -42.30
CA GLY A 706 -11.88 5.94 -42.13
C GLY A 706 -11.61 7.02 -43.21
N ALA A 707 -10.51 6.86 -43.99
CA ALA A 707 -10.14 7.73 -45.09
C ALA A 707 -10.72 7.28 -46.44
N ARG A 708 -11.30 6.08 -46.54
CA ARG A 708 -12.04 5.54 -47.69
C ARG A 708 -13.54 5.73 -47.51
#